data_7cf4a2737fa6cea4ee02fc8350439635
#
_entry.id   7cf4a2737fa6cea4ee02fc8350439635
#
_cell.length_a   1.000
_cell.length_b   1.000
_cell.length_c   1.000
_cell.angle_alpha   90.00
_cell.angle_beta   90.00
_cell.angle_gamma   90.00
#
_symmetry.space_group_name_H-M   'P 1'
#
loop_
_entity.id
_entity.type
_entity.pdbx_description
1 polymer ?
#
loop_
_entity_poly.entity_id
_entity_poly.type
_entity_poly.pdbx_seq_one_letter_code
_entity_poly.pdbx_strand_id
1 'polypeptide(L)'
;MVAAAQESKRLGLCQKSMFVVPNHLVGQWASEYLRLYPSANILVTTKQDFETGNRKKFCGRIATGDYDAVIIGHSQFEKIPMSIERQREQLEKQLDDIERGIDDVQAPKGEQFTVKQLMKTRKAIKTKLEKLNDTKRKDTVIDFEQLGVDRLFIDESHFYKNLYLYTKMRNVGGIAQTEAQKSSDLFMKCRYLYEITGNRGTVFATGTPVSNSMVELYSVQRYLQYDTLAQNGLQHFDSWASTFGETVTALELAPEGTNYRAKTRFAKFYNLPELMQMFREVADIQTADMLKLPVPKVNYHNIKTKPSEMQTEMVASLAKRAEKVRARLVEPNIDNMLKITNDGRKLALDQRMIDPMLPDDPDSKVNACVDNVYRIWEEHADTKATQLVFCDLSTPKNDGTFNVYDDMREKLIARGIPAEQICFIHEATTDAQKKELFGKVRSGEVRVLFGSTPKMGAGTNVQDRLIAIHNLDCPWRPSDLEQRQGRIERQGNMFPEVEVYRYVTEQTFDAYLYQLVESKQKFISQIMTSKSPVRSAEDVDEVALSFAEVKMLATGDERFKEKMDLDIQVSKLRVLKQSYLSEHYDLEDRVLKYYPQTIKEYEERIAGYESDAALAEQHKPQGEDKFCPMTLKGVTYTEKAAAGEMLLAICKEYPLSAPTEIGSYRGFRMEIYYDTVNAHYCMNLCGKAKHKVDLGADALGNLTRIENELSKFPARLEAAKTKKAETIAQLETAKEEIKKPFAFEDELKEKAERLNVLNIELNLNEKDTSVMDTEPEQTEEQPERKCASRER
;
A
#
# COMPACT_ATOMS: atom_id res chain seq x y z
N MET A 1 -14.67 5.48 22.63
CA MET A 1 -13.34 5.18 23.17
C MET A 1 -13.26 5.42 24.68
N VAL A 2 -13.57 6.63 25.22
CA VAL A 2 -13.50 6.93 26.66
C VAL A 2 -14.32 5.95 27.51
N ALA A 3 -15.61 5.77 27.19
CA ALA A 3 -16.47 4.82 27.88
C ALA A 3 -15.95 3.37 27.77
N ALA A 4 -15.47 2.97 26.60
CA ALA A 4 -14.87 1.64 26.40
C ALA A 4 -13.62 1.42 27.26
N ALA A 5 -12.78 2.43 27.45
CA ALA A 5 -11.61 2.35 28.33
C ALA A 5 -12.02 2.20 29.81
N GLN A 6 -12.93 3.06 30.29
CA GLN A 6 -13.39 3.02 31.68
C GLN A 6 -14.14 1.72 32.01
N GLU A 7 -15.03 1.28 31.15
CA GLU A 7 -15.75 0.02 31.35
C GLU A 7 -14.80 -1.19 31.28
N SER A 8 -13.80 -1.15 30.40
CA SER A 8 -12.78 -2.22 30.35
C SER A 8 -11.99 -2.28 31.66
N LYS A 9 -11.62 -1.13 32.22
CA LYS A 9 -10.92 -1.09 33.53
C LYS A 9 -11.85 -1.57 34.64
N ARG A 10 -13.11 -1.10 34.68
CA ARG A 10 -14.11 -1.53 35.68
C ARG A 10 -14.34 -3.05 35.65
N LEU A 11 -14.31 -3.66 34.48
CA LEU A 11 -14.49 -5.11 34.29
C LEU A 11 -13.18 -5.90 34.49
N GLY A 12 -12.07 -5.26 34.77
CA GLY A 12 -10.76 -5.92 34.93
C GLY A 12 -10.15 -6.44 33.62
N LEU A 13 -10.67 -5.98 32.47
CA LEU A 13 -10.18 -6.37 31.16
C LEU A 13 -8.96 -5.55 30.69
N CYS A 14 -8.67 -4.46 31.41
CA CYS A 14 -7.48 -3.66 31.18
C CYS A 14 -7.11 -2.93 32.48
N GLN A 15 -5.82 -2.65 32.66
CA GLN A 15 -5.33 -1.92 33.83
C GLN A 15 -5.02 -0.47 33.50
N LYS A 16 -4.36 -0.22 32.36
CA LYS A 16 -3.90 1.10 31.98
C LYS A 16 -4.10 1.34 30.48
N SER A 17 -5.03 2.25 30.16
CA SER A 17 -5.33 2.66 28.78
C SER A 17 -4.44 3.83 28.35
N MET A 18 -4.00 3.82 27.06
CA MET A 18 -3.33 4.94 26.44
C MET A 18 -4.09 5.41 25.20
N PHE A 19 -4.38 6.71 25.14
CA PHE A 19 -5.04 7.37 24.02
C PHE A 19 -4.01 8.11 23.19
N VAL A 20 -3.81 7.70 21.94
CA VAL A 20 -2.95 8.34 20.97
C VAL A 20 -3.79 9.15 20.02
N VAL A 21 -3.67 10.46 20.11
CA VAL A 21 -4.56 11.40 19.44
C VAL A 21 -3.77 12.45 18.65
N PRO A 22 -4.38 13.14 17.67
CA PRO A 22 -3.71 14.26 17.00
C PRO A 22 -3.20 15.30 18.02
N ASN A 23 -1.99 15.82 17.83
CA ASN A 23 -1.29 16.65 18.82
C ASN A 23 -2.11 17.86 19.31
N HIS A 24 -2.89 18.47 18.43
CA HIS A 24 -3.73 19.63 18.75
C HIS A 24 -5.02 19.27 19.50
N LEU A 25 -5.38 17.98 19.56
CA LEU A 25 -6.58 17.49 20.23
C LEU A 25 -6.35 16.97 21.65
N VAL A 26 -5.10 16.86 22.10
CA VAL A 26 -4.75 16.31 23.42
C VAL A 26 -5.54 16.98 24.55
N GLY A 27 -5.61 18.31 24.56
CA GLY A 27 -6.37 19.06 25.57
C GLY A 27 -7.87 18.87 25.45
N GLN A 28 -8.42 18.74 24.25
CA GLN A 28 -9.84 18.48 24.03
C GLN A 28 -10.22 17.09 24.53
N TRP A 29 -9.43 16.07 24.20
CA TRP A 29 -9.62 14.69 24.67
C TRP A 29 -9.62 14.63 26.21
N ALA A 30 -8.70 15.35 26.87
CA ALA A 30 -8.66 15.43 28.32
C ALA A 30 -9.94 16.07 28.91
N SER A 31 -10.42 17.18 28.32
CA SER A 31 -11.63 17.86 28.75
C SER A 31 -12.87 16.96 28.57
N GLU A 32 -13.02 16.29 27.45
CA GLU A 32 -14.14 15.39 27.20
C GLU A 32 -14.09 14.15 28.09
N TYR A 33 -12.87 13.63 28.37
CA TYR A 33 -12.69 12.51 29.30
C TYR A 33 -13.21 12.86 30.69
N LEU A 34 -12.76 13.99 31.24
CA LEU A 34 -13.17 14.46 32.57
C LEU A 34 -14.63 14.93 32.62
N ARG A 35 -15.21 15.36 31.49
CA ARG A 35 -16.65 15.67 31.43
C ARG A 35 -17.51 14.42 31.58
N LEU A 36 -17.08 13.26 30.98
CA LEU A 36 -17.79 11.99 31.10
C LEU A 36 -17.50 11.29 32.43
N TYR A 37 -16.28 11.38 32.93
CA TYR A 37 -15.79 10.72 34.13
C TYR A 37 -15.00 11.71 35.00
N PRO A 38 -15.68 12.57 35.77
CA PRO A 38 -15.03 13.65 36.55
C PRO A 38 -14.01 13.18 37.59
N SER A 39 -14.18 11.95 38.10
CA SER A 39 -13.29 11.35 39.10
C SER A 39 -12.11 10.56 38.50
N ALA A 40 -12.00 10.48 37.19
CA ALA A 40 -10.96 9.71 36.52
C ALA A 40 -9.58 10.34 36.78
N ASN A 41 -8.60 9.47 37.10
CA ASN A 41 -7.21 9.85 37.24
C ASN A 41 -6.49 9.73 35.86
N ILE A 42 -6.38 10.87 35.13
CA ILE A 42 -5.79 10.87 33.80
C ILE A 42 -4.46 11.60 33.79
N LEU A 43 -3.50 11.09 33.01
CA LEU A 43 -2.23 11.75 32.74
C LEU A 43 -2.25 12.32 31.32
N VAL A 44 -2.09 13.64 31.19
CA VAL A 44 -2.13 14.36 29.91
C VAL A 44 -0.75 14.84 29.56
N THR A 45 -0.28 14.55 28.34
CA THR A 45 1.06 14.97 27.89
C THR A 45 1.09 16.43 27.45
N THR A 46 2.20 17.08 27.71
CA THR A 46 2.54 18.41 27.19
C THR A 46 3.75 18.33 26.26
N LYS A 47 4.00 19.40 25.50
CA LYS A 47 5.20 19.46 24.64
C LYS A 47 6.50 19.35 25.45
N GLN A 48 6.52 19.94 26.63
CA GLN A 48 7.69 19.98 27.54
C GLN A 48 8.01 18.59 28.11
N ASP A 49 7.03 17.71 28.31
CA ASP A 49 7.25 16.37 28.84
C ASP A 49 8.10 15.50 27.90
N PHE A 50 8.12 15.82 26.59
CA PHE A 50 8.88 15.08 25.58
C PHE A 50 10.14 15.78 25.07
N GLU A 51 10.56 16.84 25.74
CA GLU A 51 11.92 17.35 25.58
C GLU A 51 12.94 16.34 26.11
N THR A 52 14.18 16.39 25.59
CA THR A 52 15.21 15.37 25.80
C THR A 52 15.44 15.05 27.28
N GLY A 53 15.43 16.06 28.16
CA GLY A 53 15.66 15.88 29.61
C GLY A 53 14.45 15.35 30.39
N ASN A 54 13.24 15.60 29.93
CA ASN A 54 11.99 15.32 30.66
C ASN A 54 11.35 13.99 30.30
N ARG A 55 11.62 13.46 29.09
CA ARG A 55 10.99 12.22 28.57
C ARG A 55 11.11 11.03 29.49
N LYS A 56 12.32 10.78 30.01
CA LYS A 56 12.57 9.67 30.95
C LYS A 56 11.71 9.79 32.21
N LYS A 57 11.62 11.00 32.76
CA LYS A 57 10.81 11.29 33.95
C LYS A 57 9.32 11.08 33.68
N PHE A 58 8.85 11.53 32.50
CA PHE A 58 7.45 11.36 32.10
C PHE A 58 7.10 9.88 31.88
N CYS A 59 7.93 9.12 31.14
CA CYS A 59 7.74 7.68 30.98
C CYS A 59 7.79 6.94 32.33
N GLY A 60 8.65 7.36 33.27
CA GLY A 60 8.67 6.86 34.64
C GLY A 60 7.35 7.10 35.38
N ARG A 61 6.74 8.27 35.19
CA ARG A 61 5.42 8.55 35.78
C ARG A 61 4.34 7.65 35.18
N ILE A 62 4.37 7.38 33.86
CA ILE A 62 3.43 6.42 33.25
C ILE A 62 3.63 5.04 33.84
N ALA A 63 4.88 4.56 33.96
CA ALA A 63 5.19 3.22 34.43
C ALA A 63 4.75 2.99 35.87
N THR A 64 5.00 3.95 36.75
CA THR A 64 4.78 3.80 38.21
C THR A 64 3.43 4.32 38.69
N GLY A 65 2.76 5.17 37.91
CA GLY A 65 1.49 5.78 38.32
C GLY A 65 0.29 4.89 38.00
N ASP A 66 -0.70 4.93 38.90
CA ASP A 66 -2.00 4.30 38.67
C ASP A 66 -2.95 5.31 37.99
N TYR A 67 -2.93 5.30 36.67
CA TYR A 67 -3.78 6.15 35.84
C TYR A 67 -4.89 5.33 35.19
N ASP A 68 -6.09 5.93 35.09
CA ASP A 68 -7.18 5.36 34.29
C ASP A 68 -6.88 5.48 32.80
N ALA A 69 -6.26 6.59 32.42
CA ALA A 69 -5.84 6.82 31.07
C ALA A 69 -4.61 7.73 30.97
N VAL A 70 -3.81 7.50 29.94
CA VAL A 70 -2.74 8.39 29.50
C VAL A 70 -3.13 8.95 28.14
N ILE A 71 -3.18 10.28 27.99
CA ILE A 71 -3.52 10.95 26.73
C ILE A 71 -2.26 11.55 26.13
N ILE A 72 -1.86 11.09 24.95
CA ILE A 72 -0.61 11.44 24.29
C ILE A 72 -0.82 11.83 22.83
N GLY A 73 -0.06 12.80 22.36
CA GLY A 73 -0.08 13.17 20.92
C GLY A 73 0.69 12.19 20.06
N HIS A 74 0.29 12.05 18.77
CA HIS A 74 0.94 11.14 17.82
C HIS A 74 2.45 11.31 17.79
N SER A 75 2.96 12.55 17.64
CA SER A 75 4.40 12.83 17.55
C SER A 75 5.18 12.56 18.85
N GLN A 76 4.49 12.52 19.97
CA GLN A 76 5.09 12.20 21.29
C GLN A 76 5.13 10.69 21.48
N PHE A 77 4.07 9.99 21.08
CA PHE A 77 3.98 8.53 21.11
C PHE A 77 5.07 7.85 20.28
N GLU A 78 5.40 8.41 19.11
CA GLU A 78 6.50 7.94 18.26
C GLU A 78 7.89 8.00 18.95
N LYS A 79 8.04 8.83 19.99
CA LYS A 79 9.30 8.97 20.74
C LYS A 79 9.46 7.97 21.87
N ILE A 80 8.46 7.13 22.14
CA ILE A 80 8.54 6.05 23.11
C ILE A 80 8.96 4.78 22.33
N PRO A 81 10.19 4.29 22.49
CA PRO A 81 10.67 3.16 21.70
C PRO A 81 10.11 1.84 22.22
N MET A 82 10.12 0.82 21.37
CA MET A 82 10.10 -0.59 21.79
C MET A 82 11.50 -1.02 22.24
N SER A 83 11.58 -2.11 23.00
CA SER A 83 12.85 -2.72 23.39
C SER A 83 13.73 -3.06 22.17
N ILE A 84 15.05 -3.03 22.37
CA ILE A 84 16.01 -3.31 21.28
C ILE A 84 15.81 -4.73 20.75
N GLU A 85 15.49 -5.66 21.63
CA GLU A 85 15.25 -7.06 21.30
C GLU A 85 14.08 -7.22 20.32
N ARG A 86 12.95 -6.56 20.58
CA ARG A 86 11.78 -6.59 19.67
C ARG A 86 12.02 -5.86 18.36
N GLN A 87 12.73 -4.73 18.41
CA GLN A 87 13.12 -4.04 17.18
C GLN A 87 14.03 -4.93 16.31
N ARG A 88 14.94 -5.67 16.92
CA ARG A 88 15.82 -6.61 16.22
C ARG A 88 15.01 -7.76 15.62
N GLU A 89 14.18 -8.42 16.40
CA GLU A 89 13.33 -9.53 15.95
C GLU A 89 12.46 -9.13 14.75
N GLN A 90 11.88 -7.93 14.78
CA GLN A 90 11.08 -7.42 13.66
C GLN A 90 11.91 -7.18 12.40
N LEU A 91 13.11 -6.63 12.55
CA LEU A 91 14.00 -6.40 11.39
C LEU A 91 14.56 -7.71 10.85
N GLU A 92 14.83 -8.70 11.70
CA GLU A 92 15.25 -10.05 11.29
C GLU A 92 14.14 -10.76 10.51
N LYS A 93 12.88 -10.71 10.96
CA LYS A 93 11.72 -11.22 10.22
C LYS A 93 11.56 -10.54 8.84
N GLN A 94 11.73 -9.23 8.78
CA GLN A 94 11.70 -8.51 7.50
C GLN A 94 12.86 -8.92 6.59
N LEU A 95 14.04 -9.19 7.18
CA LEU A 95 15.20 -9.65 6.42
C LEU A 95 14.98 -11.05 5.84
N ASP A 96 14.43 -11.96 6.64
CA ASP A 96 14.10 -13.32 6.21
C ASP A 96 13.06 -13.34 5.08
N ASP A 97 12.04 -12.48 5.16
CA ASP A 97 11.03 -12.35 4.11
C ASP A 97 11.65 -11.86 2.79
N ILE A 98 12.60 -10.91 2.86
CA ILE A 98 13.31 -10.41 1.69
C ILE A 98 14.28 -11.45 1.14
N GLU A 99 15.01 -12.17 1.99
CA GLU A 99 15.96 -13.22 1.57
C GLU A 99 15.22 -14.37 0.88
N ARG A 100 14.11 -14.85 1.44
CA ARG A 100 13.22 -15.81 0.74
C ARG A 100 12.73 -15.28 -0.59
N GLY A 101 12.32 -14.00 -0.64
CA GLY A 101 11.91 -13.35 -1.89
C GLY A 101 13.02 -13.25 -2.93
N ILE A 102 14.27 -13.07 -2.53
CA ILE A 102 15.42 -13.07 -3.45
C ILE A 102 15.69 -14.48 -3.98
N ASP A 103 15.61 -15.50 -3.12
CA ASP A 103 15.84 -16.91 -3.50
C ASP A 103 14.77 -17.43 -4.45
N ASP A 104 13.51 -17.02 -4.27
CA ASP A 104 12.39 -17.37 -5.16
C ASP A 104 12.50 -16.72 -6.56
N VAL A 105 13.25 -15.63 -6.70
CA VAL A 105 13.42 -14.85 -7.96
C VAL A 105 14.66 -15.29 -8.73
N GLN A 106 15.32 -16.40 -8.39
CA GLN A 106 16.42 -16.97 -9.19
C GLN A 106 15.93 -17.62 -10.51
N ALA A 107 15.12 -16.91 -11.29
CA ALA A 107 14.61 -17.32 -12.61
C ALA A 107 14.87 -16.25 -13.70
N PRO A 108 14.67 -16.51 -15.01
CA PRO A 108 15.51 -16.02 -16.10
C PRO A 108 15.40 -14.52 -16.38
N LYS A 109 16.44 -14.06 -17.05
CA LYS A 109 16.82 -12.72 -17.65
C LYS A 109 15.88 -11.48 -17.64
N GLY A 110 14.62 -11.55 -17.21
CA GLY A 110 13.69 -10.40 -17.16
C GLY A 110 13.64 -9.67 -15.80
N GLU A 111 14.17 -10.25 -14.74
CA GLU A 111 13.88 -9.83 -13.34
C GLU A 111 15.03 -9.14 -12.58
N GLN A 112 16.12 -8.80 -13.27
CA GLN A 112 17.31 -8.22 -12.63
C GLN A 112 17.04 -6.89 -11.87
N PHE A 113 16.02 -6.12 -12.26
CA PHE A 113 15.70 -4.87 -11.60
C PHE A 113 15.04 -5.09 -10.22
N THR A 114 14.15 -6.08 -10.12
CA THR A 114 13.49 -6.44 -8.86
C THR A 114 14.50 -6.95 -7.83
N VAL A 115 15.42 -7.80 -8.25
CA VAL A 115 16.51 -8.31 -7.39
C VAL A 115 17.38 -7.15 -6.88
N LYS A 116 17.74 -6.18 -7.73
CA LYS A 116 18.50 -4.99 -7.31
C LYS A 116 17.76 -4.16 -6.26
N GLN A 117 16.45 -4.01 -6.38
CA GLN A 117 15.65 -3.28 -5.40
C GLN A 117 15.54 -4.03 -4.08
N LEU A 118 15.30 -5.34 -4.12
CA LEU A 118 15.32 -6.21 -2.93
C LEU A 118 16.68 -6.20 -2.23
N MET A 119 17.78 -6.27 -2.99
CA MET A 119 19.13 -6.13 -2.44
C MET A 119 19.38 -4.77 -1.79
N LYS A 120 18.84 -3.68 -2.37
CA LYS A 120 18.90 -2.34 -1.75
C LYS A 120 18.15 -2.29 -0.42
N THR A 121 16.95 -2.85 -0.36
CA THR A 121 16.13 -2.92 0.86
C THR A 121 16.81 -3.82 1.90
N ARG A 122 17.32 -4.99 1.50
CA ARG A 122 18.13 -5.86 2.35
C ARG A 122 19.32 -5.13 2.98
N LYS A 123 20.08 -4.37 2.17
CA LYS A 123 21.20 -3.56 2.67
C LYS A 123 20.75 -2.51 3.67
N ALA A 124 19.62 -1.84 3.41
CA ALA A 124 19.07 -0.84 4.32
C ALA A 124 18.66 -1.45 5.68
N ILE A 125 18.04 -2.63 5.68
CA ILE A 125 17.65 -3.34 6.91
C ILE A 125 18.89 -3.82 7.67
N LYS A 126 19.91 -4.39 7.00
CA LYS A 126 21.16 -4.76 7.64
C LYS A 126 21.85 -3.57 8.29
N THR A 127 21.88 -2.40 7.62
CA THR A 127 22.41 -1.18 8.22
C THR A 127 21.59 -0.71 9.44
N LYS A 128 20.24 -0.91 9.43
CA LYS A 128 19.41 -0.62 10.61
C LYS A 128 19.75 -1.58 11.76
N LEU A 129 19.94 -2.89 11.49
CA LEU A 129 20.35 -3.88 12.49
C LEU A 129 21.73 -3.57 13.09
N GLU A 130 22.71 -3.21 12.26
CA GLU A 130 24.05 -2.79 12.73
C GLU A 130 23.97 -1.57 13.66
N LYS A 131 23.17 -0.56 13.30
CA LYS A 131 22.93 0.62 14.15
C LYS A 131 22.23 0.30 15.46
N LEU A 132 21.36 -0.71 15.51
CA LEU A 132 20.75 -1.18 16.76
C LEU A 132 21.78 -1.84 17.69
N ASN A 133 22.78 -2.50 17.13
CA ASN A 133 23.86 -3.16 17.89
C ASN A 133 24.88 -2.15 18.45
N ASP A 134 24.98 -0.97 17.89
CA ASP A 134 25.85 0.09 18.36
C ASP A 134 25.21 0.90 19.50
N THR A 135 25.11 0.24 20.66
CA THR A 135 24.36 0.70 21.84
C THR A 135 25.02 1.83 22.63
N LYS A 136 26.21 2.30 22.24
CA LYS A 136 27.00 3.26 23.05
C LYS A 136 26.45 4.71 23.09
N ARG A 137 25.33 5.01 22.41
CA ARG A 137 24.83 6.38 22.25
C ARG A 137 23.35 6.62 22.47
N LYS A 138 22.60 5.71 23.11
CA LYS A 138 21.16 5.92 23.27
C LYS A 138 20.81 6.38 24.69
N ASP A 139 20.01 7.44 24.79
CA ASP A 139 19.28 7.82 25.99
C ASP A 139 18.59 6.57 26.55
N THR A 140 18.83 6.22 27.80
CA THR A 140 18.13 5.15 28.53
C THR A 140 16.69 5.60 28.77
N VAL A 141 15.87 5.60 27.72
CA VAL A 141 14.43 5.84 27.83
C VAL A 141 13.77 4.54 28.27
N ILE A 142 12.73 4.66 29.06
CA ILE A 142 11.87 3.51 29.44
C ILE A 142 11.14 3.05 28.18
N ASP A 143 11.26 1.75 27.87
CA ASP A 143 10.63 1.16 26.69
C ASP A 143 9.11 1.02 26.87
N PHE A 144 8.38 0.93 25.76
CA PHE A 144 6.91 0.86 25.79
C PHE A 144 6.40 -0.32 26.64
N GLU A 145 7.05 -1.48 26.60
CA GLU A 145 6.73 -2.67 27.40
C GLU A 145 6.76 -2.39 28.89
N GLN A 146 7.64 -1.48 29.33
CA GLN A 146 7.83 -1.16 30.75
C GLN A 146 6.79 -0.15 31.26
N LEU A 147 5.98 0.46 30.39
CA LEU A 147 4.97 1.44 30.79
C LEU A 147 3.77 0.79 31.48
N GLY A 148 3.58 -0.52 31.33
CA GLY A 148 2.43 -1.24 31.86
C GLY A 148 1.10 -0.87 31.16
N VAL A 149 1.17 -0.35 29.93
CA VAL A 149 0.01 -0.11 29.08
C VAL A 149 -0.44 -1.43 28.47
N ASP A 150 -1.70 -1.77 28.67
CA ASP A 150 -2.29 -3.01 28.14
C ASP A 150 -3.45 -2.75 27.17
N ARG A 151 -3.82 -1.48 26.96
CA ARG A 151 -4.80 -1.09 25.97
C ARG A 151 -4.46 0.24 25.30
N LEU A 152 -4.51 0.23 23.97
CA LEU A 152 -4.17 1.35 23.13
C LEU A 152 -5.40 1.80 22.31
N PHE A 153 -5.76 3.06 22.43
CA PHE A 153 -6.80 3.71 21.64
C PHE A 153 -6.16 4.72 20.71
N ILE A 154 -6.33 4.56 19.41
CA ILE A 154 -5.70 5.41 18.39
C ILE A 154 -6.76 6.15 17.62
N ASP A 155 -6.80 7.46 17.81
CA ASP A 155 -7.67 8.35 17.06
C ASP A 155 -7.00 8.76 15.74
N GLU A 156 -7.81 8.92 14.69
CA GLU A 156 -7.33 9.22 13.32
C GLU A 156 -6.26 8.20 12.83
N SER A 157 -6.55 6.92 13.02
CA SER A 157 -5.63 5.82 12.74
C SER A 157 -5.15 5.76 11.28
N HIS A 158 -5.85 6.41 10.34
CA HIS A 158 -5.45 6.54 8.95
C HIS A 158 -4.08 7.24 8.76
N PHE A 159 -3.57 7.97 9.76
CA PHE A 159 -2.20 8.51 9.72
C PHE A 159 -1.10 7.44 9.75
N TYR A 160 -1.42 6.20 10.12
CA TYR A 160 -0.50 5.07 10.20
C TYR A 160 -0.62 4.08 9.02
N LYS A 161 -1.31 4.44 7.95
CA LYS A 161 -1.55 3.57 6.78
C LYS A 161 -0.31 3.14 6.01
N ASN A 162 0.80 3.92 6.08
CA ASN A 162 2.04 3.62 5.37
C ASN A 162 2.90 2.62 6.15
N LEU A 163 2.34 1.44 6.41
CA LEU A 163 3.06 0.33 7.01
C LEU A 163 3.92 -0.36 5.95
N TYR A 164 5.16 -0.70 6.32
CA TYR A 164 6.02 -1.49 5.44
C TYR A 164 5.32 -2.77 4.99
N LEU A 165 5.32 -3.01 3.69
CA LEU A 165 4.88 -4.26 3.10
C LEU A 165 5.93 -4.75 2.09
N TYR A 166 6.21 -6.05 2.15
CA TYR A 166 6.99 -6.72 1.14
C TYR A 166 6.09 -7.15 -0.01
N THR A 167 6.52 -6.90 -1.25
CA THR A 167 5.81 -7.36 -2.44
C THR A 167 6.78 -7.64 -3.59
N LYS A 168 6.52 -8.70 -4.33
CA LYS A 168 7.18 -9.02 -5.61
C LYS A 168 6.59 -8.21 -6.78
N MET A 169 5.45 -7.55 -6.56
CA MET A 169 4.76 -6.78 -7.59
C MET A 169 5.52 -5.50 -7.93
N ARG A 170 5.81 -5.32 -9.22
CA ARG A 170 6.58 -4.17 -9.73
C ARG A 170 5.71 -2.93 -9.84
N ASN A 171 6.20 -1.79 -9.31
CA ASN A 171 5.64 -0.45 -9.57
C ASN A 171 4.10 -0.39 -9.57
N VAL A 172 3.46 -1.08 -8.61
CA VAL A 172 2.01 -1.06 -8.49
C VAL A 172 1.60 0.26 -7.84
N GLY A 173 0.79 1.05 -8.55
CA GLY A 173 0.21 2.28 -8.01
C GLY A 173 -0.73 1.96 -6.85
N GLY A 174 -0.82 2.89 -5.88
CA GLY A 174 -1.63 2.70 -4.67
C GLY A 174 -0.91 1.96 -3.53
N ILE A 175 0.23 1.31 -3.79
CA ILE A 175 1.05 0.68 -2.76
C ILE A 175 2.11 1.68 -2.29
N ALA A 176 2.07 2.05 -1.01
CA ALA A 176 3.13 2.85 -0.41
C ALA A 176 4.41 2.01 -0.32
N GLN A 177 5.37 2.27 -1.20
CA GLN A 177 6.70 1.63 -1.16
C GLN A 177 7.62 2.26 -0.11
N THR A 178 7.18 3.35 0.53
CA THR A 178 7.94 4.05 1.57
C THR A 178 7.43 3.64 2.94
N GLU A 179 8.29 3.06 3.74
CA GLU A 179 8.03 2.80 5.14
C GLU A 179 8.00 4.10 5.94
N ALA A 180 6.89 4.38 6.62
CA ALA A 180 6.86 5.40 7.65
C ALA A 180 7.31 4.76 8.98
N GLN A 181 8.39 5.26 9.56
CA GLN A 181 8.94 4.74 10.83
C GLN A 181 7.86 4.65 11.92
N LYS A 182 6.95 5.64 12.00
CA LYS A 182 5.83 5.66 12.94
C LYS A 182 4.86 4.48 12.76
N SER A 183 4.64 4.06 11.51
CA SER A 183 3.72 2.94 11.22
C SER A 183 4.33 1.61 11.63
N SER A 184 5.62 1.40 11.37
CA SER A 184 6.33 0.20 11.80
C SER A 184 6.49 0.14 13.33
N ASP A 185 6.74 1.27 13.98
CA ASP A 185 6.77 1.38 15.44
C ASP A 185 5.41 1.04 16.06
N LEU A 186 4.32 1.61 15.54
CA LEU A 186 2.97 1.26 15.98
C LEU A 186 2.66 -0.22 15.77
N PHE A 187 3.08 -0.80 14.64
CA PHE A 187 2.85 -2.22 14.37
C PHE A 187 3.50 -3.13 15.42
N MET A 188 4.75 -2.84 15.81
CA MET A 188 5.42 -3.57 16.88
C MET A 188 4.68 -3.46 18.22
N LYS A 189 4.20 -2.25 18.56
CA LYS A 189 3.41 -2.02 19.78
C LYS A 189 2.08 -2.76 19.75
N CYS A 190 1.39 -2.79 18.61
CA CYS A 190 0.16 -3.58 18.46
C CYS A 190 0.43 -5.09 18.62
N ARG A 191 1.49 -5.61 18.00
CA ARG A 191 1.86 -7.03 18.14
C ARG A 191 2.16 -7.39 19.60
N TYR A 192 2.92 -6.55 20.29
CA TYR A 192 3.19 -6.73 21.72
C TYR A 192 1.90 -6.76 22.54
N LEU A 193 0.98 -5.80 22.31
CA LEU A 193 -0.28 -5.76 23.05
C LEU A 193 -1.13 -7.01 22.78
N TYR A 194 -1.18 -7.51 21.56
CA TYR A 194 -1.92 -8.73 21.23
C TYR A 194 -1.34 -9.97 21.94
N GLU A 195 -0.02 -10.06 22.05
CA GLU A 195 0.63 -11.14 22.81
C GLU A 195 0.22 -11.16 24.29
N ILE A 196 0.21 -9.98 24.94
CA ILE A 196 -0.10 -9.90 26.37
C ILE A 196 -1.59 -9.91 26.70
N THR A 197 -2.46 -9.59 25.73
CA THR A 197 -3.91 -9.44 25.97
C THR A 197 -4.77 -10.48 25.25
N GLY A 198 -4.18 -11.40 24.51
CA GLY A 198 -4.92 -12.37 23.69
C GLY A 198 -5.74 -11.69 22.58
N ASN A 199 -5.09 -10.89 21.74
CA ASN A 199 -5.67 -10.18 20.60
C ASN A 199 -6.72 -9.10 20.93
N ARG A 200 -6.63 -8.45 22.08
CA ARG A 200 -7.63 -7.45 22.53
C ARG A 200 -7.07 -6.07 22.86
N GLY A 201 -5.78 -5.85 22.70
CA GLY A 201 -5.07 -4.68 23.25
C GLY A 201 -5.21 -3.39 22.44
N THR A 202 -5.77 -3.39 21.23
CA THR A 202 -5.72 -2.23 20.33
C THR A 202 -7.09 -1.89 19.78
N VAL A 203 -7.42 -0.59 19.79
CA VAL A 203 -8.66 -0.02 19.22
C VAL A 203 -8.29 1.15 18.31
N PHE A 204 -8.64 1.05 17.05
CA PHE A 204 -8.49 2.12 16.06
C PHE A 204 -9.81 2.87 15.87
N ALA A 205 -9.74 4.18 15.72
CA ALA A 205 -10.87 5.01 15.33
C ALA A 205 -10.47 5.90 14.16
N THR A 206 -11.32 5.93 13.13
CA THR A 206 -11.15 6.82 11.98
C THR A 206 -12.47 6.97 11.24
N GLY A 207 -12.73 8.15 10.69
CA GLY A 207 -13.83 8.37 9.75
C GLY A 207 -13.51 7.85 8.33
N THR A 208 -12.23 7.54 8.04
CA THR A 208 -11.76 7.21 6.69
C THR A 208 -10.74 6.07 6.73
N PRO A 209 -11.17 4.82 6.99
CA PRO A 209 -10.27 3.67 7.03
C PRO A 209 -9.61 3.40 5.67
N VAL A 210 -10.30 3.73 4.59
CA VAL A 210 -9.80 3.73 3.22
C VAL A 210 -9.97 5.15 2.67
N SER A 211 -8.86 5.85 2.41
CA SER A 211 -8.89 7.24 1.95
C SER A 211 -8.54 7.38 0.47
N ASN A 212 -7.84 6.43 -0.12
CA ASN A 212 -7.32 6.53 -1.47
C ASN A 212 -7.39 5.22 -2.26
N SER A 213 -6.94 4.12 -1.69
CA SER A 213 -6.94 2.81 -2.35
C SER A 213 -7.34 1.71 -1.36
N MET A 214 -7.99 0.66 -1.88
CA MET A 214 -8.33 -0.53 -1.09
C MET A 214 -7.11 -1.25 -0.49
N VAL A 215 -5.92 -1.04 -1.02
CA VAL A 215 -4.66 -1.52 -0.43
C VAL A 215 -4.46 -0.99 1.00
N GLU A 216 -5.02 0.17 1.32
CA GLU A 216 -4.98 0.71 2.69
C GLU A 216 -5.72 -0.20 3.68
N LEU A 217 -6.75 -0.92 3.22
CA LEU A 217 -7.48 -1.90 4.04
C LEU A 217 -6.57 -3.05 4.49
N TYR A 218 -5.71 -3.55 3.60
CA TYR A 218 -4.70 -4.56 3.98
C TYR A 218 -3.79 -4.07 5.11
N SER A 219 -3.36 -2.82 5.06
CA SER A 219 -2.55 -2.24 6.15
C SER A 219 -3.33 -2.23 7.47
N VAL A 220 -4.61 -1.86 7.46
CA VAL A 220 -5.46 -1.88 8.66
C VAL A 220 -5.65 -3.31 9.18
N GLN A 221 -5.92 -4.28 8.28
CA GLN A 221 -6.04 -5.69 8.64
C GLN A 221 -4.75 -6.24 9.28
N ARG A 222 -3.58 -5.84 8.78
CA ARG A 222 -2.31 -6.24 9.41
C ARG A 222 -2.17 -5.76 10.85
N TYR A 223 -2.68 -4.56 11.17
CA TYR A 223 -2.69 -4.09 12.55
C TYR A 223 -3.68 -4.86 13.43
N LEU A 224 -4.88 -5.17 12.93
CA LEU A 224 -6.00 -5.60 13.77
C LEU A 224 -6.26 -7.12 13.71
N GLN A 225 -5.89 -7.80 12.63
CA GLN A 225 -6.20 -9.22 12.42
C GLN A 225 -5.05 -10.00 11.74
N TYR A 226 -3.80 -9.69 12.16
CA TYR A 226 -2.61 -10.33 11.59
C TYR A 226 -2.64 -11.86 11.68
N ASP A 227 -3.10 -12.39 12.81
CA ASP A 227 -3.13 -13.84 13.04
C ASP A 227 -4.20 -14.51 12.18
N THR A 228 -5.35 -13.85 11.95
CA THR A 228 -6.39 -14.31 11.00
C THR A 228 -5.86 -14.31 9.56
N LEU A 229 -5.13 -13.26 9.18
CA LEU A 229 -4.46 -13.22 7.86
C LEU A 229 -3.45 -14.37 7.71
N ALA A 230 -2.66 -14.64 8.76
CA ALA A 230 -1.67 -15.73 8.75
C ALA A 230 -2.35 -17.12 8.64
N GLN A 231 -3.42 -17.35 9.38
CA GLN A 231 -4.19 -18.61 9.34
C GLN A 231 -4.80 -18.88 7.96
N ASN A 232 -5.19 -17.81 7.24
CA ASN A 232 -5.76 -17.92 5.89
C ASN A 232 -4.70 -17.84 4.78
N GLY A 233 -3.40 -17.80 5.10
CA GLY A 233 -2.31 -17.66 4.13
C GLY A 233 -2.22 -16.29 3.46
N LEU A 234 -2.89 -15.27 4.02
CA LEU A 234 -3.00 -13.90 3.50
C LEU A 234 -2.05 -12.90 4.20
N GLN A 235 -1.10 -13.39 4.99
CA GLN A 235 -0.16 -12.56 5.75
C GLN A 235 0.80 -11.76 4.87
N HIS A 236 1.09 -12.28 3.67
CA HIS A 236 1.91 -11.60 2.67
C HIS A 236 1.02 -10.83 1.71
N PHE A 237 1.45 -9.62 1.37
CA PHE A 237 0.66 -8.75 0.49
C PHE A 237 0.33 -9.40 -0.86
N ASP A 238 1.28 -10.12 -1.45
CA ASP A 238 1.08 -10.74 -2.76
C ASP A 238 0.00 -11.82 -2.73
N SER A 239 -0.13 -12.57 -1.63
CA SER A 239 -1.21 -13.55 -1.44
C SER A 239 -2.56 -12.86 -1.26
N TRP A 240 -2.61 -11.82 -0.43
CA TRP A 240 -3.82 -11.02 -0.24
C TRP A 240 -4.26 -10.36 -1.55
N ALA A 241 -3.31 -9.78 -2.27
CA ALA A 241 -3.55 -9.10 -3.53
C ALA A 241 -4.03 -10.04 -4.63
N SER A 242 -3.49 -11.26 -4.72
CA SER A 242 -3.95 -12.27 -5.68
C SER A 242 -5.36 -12.81 -5.37
N THR A 243 -5.77 -12.74 -4.11
CA THR A 243 -7.10 -13.20 -3.68
C THR A 243 -8.18 -12.13 -3.89
N PHE A 244 -7.85 -10.87 -3.62
CA PHE A 244 -8.84 -9.79 -3.58
C PHE A 244 -8.63 -8.71 -4.64
N GLY A 245 -7.55 -8.73 -5.40
CA GLY A 245 -7.26 -7.68 -6.37
C GLY A 245 -6.78 -8.20 -7.70
N GLU A 246 -7.10 -7.46 -8.75
CA GLU A 246 -6.50 -7.63 -10.08
C GLU A 246 -5.62 -6.43 -10.37
N THR A 247 -4.37 -6.73 -10.75
CA THR A 247 -3.47 -5.71 -11.23
C THR A 247 -3.68 -5.50 -12.72
N VAL A 248 -4.01 -4.26 -13.09
CA VAL A 248 -4.09 -3.85 -14.48
C VAL A 248 -2.83 -3.07 -14.82
N THR A 249 -2.13 -3.52 -15.85
CA THR A 249 -0.99 -2.80 -16.38
C THR A 249 -1.47 -1.83 -17.46
N ALA A 250 -1.47 -0.54 -17.16
CA ALA A 250 -1.73 0.52 -18.12
C ALA A 250 -0.41 1.15 -18.58
N LEU A 251 -0.34 1.54 -19.84
CA LEU A 251 0.76 2.34 -20.36
C LEU A 251 0.55 3.78 -19.89
N GLU A 252 1.25 4.19 -18.84
CA GLU A 252 1.27 5.57 -18.37
C GLU A 252 2.50 6.29 -18.88
N LEU A 253 2.37 7.59 -19.10
CA LEU A 253 3.54 8.43 -19.34
C LEU A 253 4.44 8.36 -18.10
N ALA A 254 5.72 8.02 -18.29
CA ALA A 254 6.68 8.04 -17.19
C ALA A 254 6.75 9.45 -16.59
N PRO A 255 7.00 9.61 -15.26
CA PRO A 255 7.12 10.93 -14.63
C PRO A 255 8.16 11.82 -15.31
N GLU A 256 9.17 11.19 -15.93
CA GLU A 256 10.22 11.86 -16.69
C GLU A 256 9.74 12.36 -18.06
N GLY A 257 8.49 12.06 -18.47
CA GLY A 257 7.93 12.47 -19.77
C GLY A 257 8.60 11.84 -20.99
N THR A 258 9.54 10.92 -20.79
CA THR A 258 10.42 10.41 -21.87
C THR A 258 10.00 9.08 -22.46
N ASN A 259 9.16 8.29 -21.78
CA ASN A 259 8.70 6.98 -22.27
C ASN A 259 7.33 6.63 -21.72
N TYR A 260 6.52 5.89 -22.50
CA TYR A 260 5.44 5.13 -21.92
C TYR A 260 6.04 3.99 -21.09
N ARG A 261 5.78 3.99 -19.80
CA ARG A 261 6.08 2.83 -18.96
C ARG A 261 4.79 2.09 -18.66
N ALA A 262 4.87 0.78 -18.70
CA ALA A 262 3.84 -0.05 -18.12
C ALA A 262 3.79 0.22 -16.61
N LYS A 263 2.74 0.86 -16.12
CA LYS A 263 2.47 1.02 -14.71
C LYS A 263 1.35 0.09 -14.32
N THR A 264 1.69 -0.84 -13.46
CA THR A 264 0.71 -1.77 -12.90
C THR A 264 0.02 -1.09 -11.73
N ARG A 265 -1.31 -1.11 -11.72
CA ARG A 265 -2.14 -0.62 -10.62
C ARG A 265 -3.05 -1.72 -10.14
N PHE A 266 -3.45 -1.71 -8.88
CA PHE A 266 -4.67 -2.36 -8.46
C PHE A 266 -5.83 -1.57 -9.03
N ALA A 267 -6.43 -2.06 -10.10
CA ALA A 267 -7.53 -1.39 -10.76
C ALA A 267 -8.87 -2.05 -10.49
N LYS A 268 -8.88 -3.33 -10.11
CA LYS A 268 -10.11 -4.06 -9.80
C LYS A 268 -9.93 -4.85 -8.53
N PHE A 269 -10.97 -4.86 -7.73
CA PHE A 269 -11.07 -5.70 -6.53
C PHE A 269 -12.16 -6.73 -6.71
N TYR A 270 -11.85 -7.96 -6.32
CA TYR A 270 -12.74 -9.13 -6.37
C TYR A 270 -13.01 -9.68 -4.97
N ASN A 271 -13.95 -10.58 -4.87
CA ASN A 271 -14.30 -11.24 -3.61
C ASN A 271 -14.52 -10.21 -2.47
N LEU A 272 -15.11 -9.06 -2.84
CA LEU A 272 -15.37 -7.98 -1.88
C LEU A 272 -16.27 -8.41 -0.72
N PRO A 273 -17.32 -9.23 -0.90
CA PRO A 273 -18.12 -9.72 0.22
C PRO A 273 -17.28 -10.48 1.24
N GLU A 274 -16.40 -11.36 0.78
CA GLU A 274 -15.51 -12.17 1.62
C GLU A 274 -14.48 -11.31 2.35
N LEU A 275 -13.88 -10.34 1.64
CA LEU A 275 -12.97 -9.36 2.24
C LEU A 275 -13.66 -8.53 3.33
N MET A 276 -14.87 -8.05 3.05
CA MET A 276 -15.62 -7.23 4.00
C MET A 276 -16.16 -8.05 5.16
N GLN A 277 -16.52 -9.31 4.96
CA GLN A 277 -16.90 -10.22 6.03
C GLN A 277 -15.72 -10.43 6.99
N MET A 278 -14.53 -10.71 6.46
CA MET A 278 -13.31 -10.84 7.26
C MET A 278 -13.02 -9.54 8.03
N PHE A 279 -13.12 -8.37 7.38
CA PHE A 279 -12.86 -7.09 8.04
C PHE A 279 -13.87 -6.77 9.14
N ARG A 280 -15.14 -7.13 8.96
CA ARG A 280 -16.20 -6.93 9.97
C ARG A 280 -16.03 -7.74 11.26
N GLU A 281 -15.22 -8.79 11.25
CA GLU A 281 -14.87 -9.52 12.48
C GLU A 281 -14.15 -8.63 13.50
N VAL A 282 -13.43 -7.60 13.03
CA VAL A 282 -12.63 -6.68 13.85
C VAL A 282 -13.06 -5.22 13.72
N ALA A 283 -14.05 -4.90 12.89
CA ALA A 283 -14.48 -3.54 12.60
C ALA A 283 -15.98 -3.34 12.82
N ASP A 284 -16.34 -2.31 13.58
CA ASP A 284 -17.70 -1.79 13.67
C ASP A 284 -17.82 -0.56 12.74
N ILE A 285 -18.64 -0.69 11.70
CA ILE A 285 -18.80 0.33 10.66
C ILE A 285 -20.18 0.95 10.80
N GLN A 286 -20.21 2.24 11.19
CA GLN A 286 -21.42 3.01 11.39
C GLN A 286 -21.46 4.21 10.45
N THR A 287 -22.48 4.31 9.62
CA THR A 287 -22.70 5.46 8.73
C THR A 287 -23.70 6.44 9.34
N ALA A 288 -23.71 7.70 8.89
CA ALA A 288 -24.55 8.75 9.42
C ALA A 288 -26.05 8.38 9.41
N ASP A 289 -26.51 7.72 8.34
CA ASP A 289 -27.88 7.26 8.19
C ASP A 289 -28.26 6.12 9.18
N MET A 290 -27.30 5.33 9.68
CA MET A 290 -27.52 4.30 10.69
C MET A 290 -27.64 4.90 12.10
N LEU A 291 -26.91 5.96 12.37
CA LEU A 291 -26.77 6.53 13.73
C LEU A 291 -27.95 7.41 14.14
N LYS A 292 -28.74 7.96 13.21
CA LYS A 292 -29.86 8.88 13.48
C LYS A 292 -29.52 9.96 14.51
N LEU A 293 -28.34 10.57 14.35
CA LEU A 293 -27.85 11.61 15.26
C LEU A 293 -28.72 12.87 15.15
N PRO A 294 -28.90 13.62 16.24
CA PRO A 294 -29.58 14.92 16.23
C PRO A 294 -28.64 15.98 15.61
N VAL A 295 -28.47 15.92 14.31
CA VAL A 295 -27.66 16.86 13.51
C VAL A 295 -28.59 17.69 12.64
N PRO A 296 -28.19 18.91 12.22
CA PRO A 296 -29.00 19.72 11.33
C PRO A 296 -29.16 19.06 9.97
N LYS A 297 -30.28 19.35 9.31
CA LYS A 297 -30.50 18.98 7.90
C LYS A 297 -29.60 19.83 7.00
N VAL A 298 -28.90 19.21 6.11
CA VAL A 298 -27.98 19.89 5.20
C VAL A 298 -28.65 20.16 3.85
N ASN A 299 -28.66 21.41 3.41
CA ASN A 299 -29.06 21.84 2.07
C ASN A 299 -27.84 22.11 1.22
N TYR A 300 -27.73 21.44 0.06
CA TYR A 300 -26.59 21.57 -0.83
C TYR A 300 -26.86 22.53 -1.98
N HIS A 301 -25.95 23.48 -2.18
CA HIS A 301 -25.99 24.46 -3.25
C HIS A 301 -24.77 24.33 -4.15
N ASN A 302 -24.99 23.93 -5.39
CA ASN A 302 -23.95 23.90 -6.42
C ASN A 302 -24.03 25.18 -7.24
N ILE A 303 -23.13 26.12 -6.93
CA ILE A 303 -23.05 27.42 -7.62
C ILE A 303 -22.15 27.26 -8.82
N LYS A 304 -22.74 27.33 -9.99
CA LYS A 304 -22.05 27.24 -11.28
C LYS A 304 -21.79 28.63 -11.84
N THR A 305 -20.55 28.92 -12.21
CA THR A 305 -20.13 30.13 -12.85
C THR A 305 -19.53 29.81 -14.22
N LYS A 306 -19.69 30.73 -15.19
CA LYS A 306 -19.06 30.59 -16.50
C LYS A 306 -17.60 31.03 -16.41
N PRO A 307 -16.70 30.42 -17.16
CA PRO A 307 -15.32 30.89 -17.25
C PRO A 307 -15.27 32.25 -18.02
N SER A 308 -14.36 33.12 -17.62
CA SER A 308 -14.04 34.31 -18.38
C SER A 308 -13.41 33.94 -19.74
N GLU A 309 -13.40 34.89 -20.71
CA GLU A 309 -12.69 34.68 -21.99
C GLU A 309 -11.21 34.33 -21.73
N MET A 310 -10.57 35.02 -20.79
CA MET A 310 -9.18 34.76 -20.40
C MET A 310 -8.98 33.36 -19.80
N GLN A 311 -9.88 32.94 -18.93
CA GLN A 311 -9.83 31.57 -18.40
C GLN A 311 -9.95 30.53 -19.50
N THR A 312 -10.85 30.73 -20.46
CA THR A 312 -11.03 29.82 -21.59
C THR A 312 -9.77 29.73 -22.46
N GLU A 313 -9.14 30.87 -22.79
CA GLU A 313 -7.88 30.89 -23.52
C GLU A 313 -6.73 30.21 -22.75
N MET A 314 -6.67 30.42 -21.43
CA MET A 314 -5.66 29.80 -20.58
C MET A 314 -5.86 28.28 -20.45
N VAL A 315 -7.10 27.78 -20.38
CA VAL A 315 -7.39 26.34 -20.43
C VAL A 315 -6.92 25.74 -21.75
N ALA A 316 -7.17 26.42 -22.89
CA ALA A 316 -6.65 26.03 -24.21
C ALA A 316 -5.10 26.01 -24.25
N SER A 317 -4.45 26.97 -23.56
CA SER A 317 -2.99 26.98 -23.39
C SER A 317 -2.49 25.80 -22.59
N LEU A 318 -3.19 25.41 -21.52
CA LEU A 318 -2.85 24.19 -20.73
C LEU A 318 -2.92 22.93 -21.59
N ALA A 319 -3.91 22.84 -22.50
CA ALA A 319 -3.99 21.72 -23.44
C ALA A 319 -2.76 21.67 -24.38
N LYS A 320 -2.33 22.82 -24.90
CA LYS A 320 -1.10 22.91 -25.75
C LYS A 320 0.15 22.52 -24.93
N ARG A 321 0.24 22.88 -23.65
CA ARG A 321 1.32 22.44 -22.75
C ARG A 321 1.30 20.94 -22.58
N ALA A 322 0.12 20.36 -22.34
CA ALA A 322 -0.07 18.92 -22.20
C ALA A 322 0.34 18.16 -23.49
N GLU A 323 0.07 18.71 -24.68
CA GLU A 323 0.53 18.18 -25.96
C GLU A 323 2.06 18.15 -26.07
N LYS A 324 2.74 19.24 -25.65
CA LYS A 324 4.21 19.31 -25.64
C LYS A 324 4.81 18.30 -24.66
N VAL A 325 4.22 18.13 -23.49
CA VAL A 325 4.64 17.10 -22.50
C VAL A 325 4.45 15.70 -23.08
N ARG A 326 3.31 15.44 -23.74
CA ARG A 326 3.05 14.16 -24.42
C ARG A 326 4.05 13.89 -25.55
N ALA A 327 4.32 14.89 -26.37
CA ALA A 327 5.26 14.80 -27.49
C ALA A 327 6.74 14.80 -27.02
N ARG A 328 7.00 14.91 -25.70
CA ARG A 328 8.34 14.96 -25.09
C ARG A 328 9.20 16.14 -25.57
N LEU A 329 8.56 17.23 -25.89
CA LEU A 329 9.22 18.45 -26.34
C LEU A 329 9.68 19.35 -25.19
N VAL A 330 9.34 18.97 -23.94
CA VAL A 330 9.68 19.71 -22.72
C VAL A 330 10.20 18.76 -21.66
N GLU A 331 11.24 19.14 -20.94
CA GLU A 331 11.79 18.33 -19.83
C GLU A 331 10.82 18.29 -18.63
N PRO A 332 10.71 17.13 -17.93
CA PRO A 332 9.75 16.94 -16.82
C PRO A 332 9.94 17.87 -15.62
N ASN A 333 11.13 18.39 -15.41
CA ASN A 333 11.45 19.40 -14.39
C ASN A 333 10.95 20.81 -14.77
N ILE A 334 10.78 21.09 -16.06
CA ILE A 334 10.25 22.36 -16.57
C ILE A 334 8.74 22.32 -16.55
N ASP A 335 8.11 21.29 -17.17
CA ASP A 335 6.68 21.10 -17.20
C ASP A 335 6.30 19.61 -17.19
N ASN A 336 5.15 19.30 -16.54
CA ASN A 336 4.63 17.93 -16.43
C ASN A 336 3.12 17.96 -16.15
N MET A 337 2.43 16.80 -16.29
CA MET A 337 0.98 16.72 -16.10
C MET A 337 0.53 17.13 -14.69
N LEU A 338 1.32 16.87 -13.66
CA LEU A 338 0.99 17.29 -12.29
C LEU A 338 1.02 18.82 -12.14
N LYS A 339 2.02 19.48 -12.75
CA LYS A 339 2.12 20.94 -12.76
C LYS A 339 0.97 21.56 -13.55
N ILE A 340 0.67 21.04 -14.74
CA ILE A 340 -0.45 21.45 -15.57
C ILE A 340 -1.79 21.30 -14.82
N THR A 341 -2.00 20.18 -14.14
CA THR A 341 -3.21 19.96 -13.35
C THR A 341 -3.31 20.94 -12.19
N ASN A 342 -2.20 21.24 -11.51
CA ASN A 342 -2.19 22.21 -10.42
C ASN A 342 -2.44 23.63 -10.90
N ASP A 343 -1.86 24.01 -12.05
CA ASP A 343 -2.12 25.31 -12.69
C ASP A 343 -3.58 25.41 -13.14
N GLY A 344 -4.15 24.34 -13.71
CA GLY A 344 -5.57 24.28 -14.08
C GLY A 344 -6.52 24.43 -12.89
N ARG A 345 -6.19 23.84 -11.73
CA ARG A 345 -6.95 24.04 -10.48
C ARG A 345 -6.88 25.49 -9.98
N LYS A 346 -5.71 26.11 -10.04
CA LYS A 346 -5.53 27.52 -9.67
C LYS A 346 -6.31 28.42 -10.61
N LEU A 347 -6.24 28.15 -11.93
CA LEU A 347 -6.98 28.87 -12.94
C LEU A 347 -8.49 28.76 -12.74
N ALA A 348 -8.99 27.57 -12.39
CA ALA A 348 -10.39 27.35 -12.10
C ALA A 348 -10.85 28.09 -10.82
N LEU A 349 -9.93 28.31 -9.86
CA LEU A 349 -10.21 29.11 -8.67
C LEU A 349 -10.28 30.60 -9.01
N ASP A 350 -9.20 31.14 -9.56
CA ASP A 350 -9.10 32.56 -9.97
C ASP A 350 -7.95 32.72 -10.97
N GLN A 351 -8.22 33.42 -12.10
CA GLN A 351 -7.21 33.65 -13.15
C GLN A 351 -5.97 34.40 -12.62
N ARG A 352 -6.13 35.27 -11.61
CA ARG A 352 -5.04 36.01 -10.96
C ARG A 352 -4.08 35.12 -10.15
N MET A 353 -4.46 33.87 -9.86
CA MET A 353 -3.56 32.89 -9.27
C MET A 353 -2.48 32.38 -10.24
N ILE A 354 -2.69 32.57 -11.54
CA ILE A 354 -1.73 32.24 -12.60
C ILE A 354 -0.94 33.48 -13.01
N ASP A 355 -1.65 34.59 -13.26
CA ASP A 355 -1.05 35.88 -13.57
C ASP A 355 -1.74 36.99 -12.76
N PRO A 356 -1.07 37.53 -11.73
CA PRO A 356 -1.63 38.58 -10.89
C PRO A 356 -1.94 39.91 -11.61
N MET A 357 -1.46 40.07 -12.85
CA MET A 357 -1.76 41.27 -13.67
C MET A 357 -3.12 41.22 -14.35
N LEU A 358 -3.77 40.05 -14.33
CA LEU A 358 -5.12 39.91 -14.92
C LEU A 358 -6.17 40.62 -14.06
N PRO A 359 -7.23 41.13 -14.69
CA PRO A 359 -8.31 41.80 -13.97
C PRO A 359 -9.10 40.81 -13.11
N ASP A 360 -9.79 41.34 -12.11
CA ASP A 360 -10.84 40.59 -11.39
C ASP A 360 -12.02 40.32 -12.33
N ASP A 361 -12.52 39.09 -12.32
CA ASP A 361 -13.70 38.72 -13.08
C ASP A 361 -14.94 38.86 -12.15
N PRO A 362 -15.87 39.81 -12.45
CA PRO A 362 -17.04 40.04 -11.61
C PRO A 362 -17.94 38.81 -11.47
N ASP A 363 -18.00 37.97 -12.50
CA ASP A 363 -18.82 36.77 -12.54
C ASP A 363 -18.08 35.50 -12.01
N SER A 364 -16.90 35.68 -11.44
CA SER A 364 -16.10 34.59 -10.91
C SER A 364 -16.76 33.88 -9.74
N LYS A 365 -16.42 32.63 -9.53
CA LYS A 365 -16.89 31.87 -8.34
C LYS A 365 -16.43 32.49 -7.00
N VAL A 366 -15.31 33.22 -7.01
CA VAL A 366 -14.82 33.97 -5.85
C VAL A 366 -15.79 35.09 -5.49
N ASN A 367 -16.22 35.89 -6.49
CA ASN A 367 -17.19 36.94 -6.30
C ASN A 367 -18.59 36.41 -5.96
N ALA A 368 -19.03 35.32 -6.57
CA ALA A 368 -20.26 34.61 -6.18
C ALA A 368 -20.22 34.11 -4.71
N CYS A 369 -19.05 33.69 -4.24
CA CYS A 369 -18.85 33.32 -2.85
C CYS A 369 -18.95 34.54 -1.91
N VAL A 370 -18.31 35.66 -2.28
CA VAL A 370 -18.41 36.93 -1.53
C VAL A 370 -19.87 37.36 -1.43
N ASP A 371 -20.66 37.25 -2.50
CA ASP A 371 -22.09 37.61 -2.51
C ASP A 371 -22.89 36.73 -1.54
N ASN A 372 -22.69 35.44 -1.57
CA ASN A 372 -23.37 34.52 -0.67
C ASN A 372 -22.96 34.71 0.80
N VAL A 373 -21.67 34.91 1.08
CA VAL A 373 -21.18 35.17 2.45
C VAL A 373 -21.78 36.45 2.99
N TYR A 374 -21.81 37.53 2.19
CA TYR A 374 -22.39 38.81 2.59
C TYR A 374 -23.90 38.68 2.85
N ARG A 375 -24.66 38.08 1.93
CA ARG A 375 -26.09 37.84 2.04
C ARG A 375 -26.43 37.08 3.34
N ILE A 376 -25.74 35.93 3.59
CA ILE A 376 -25.96 35.13 4.80
C ILE A 376 -25.57 35.90 6.06
N TRP A 377 -24.50 36.69 6.01
CA TRP A 377 -24.09 37.54 7.11
C TRP A 377 -25.19 38.60 7.45
N GLU A 378 -25.80 39.20 6.45
CA GLU A 378 -26.86 40.19 6.62
C GLU A 378 -28.17 39.53 7.12
N GLU A 379 -28.64 38.48 6.48
CA GLU A 379 -29.86 37.73 6.82
C GLU A 379 -29.84 37.17 8.24
N HIS A 380 -28.68 36.83 8.76
CA HIS A 380 -28.50 36.24 10.10
C HIS A 380 -27.80 37.19 11.12
N ALA A 381 -28.00 38.49 10.99
CA ALA A 381 -27.37 39.49 11.86
C ALA A 381 -27.82 39.36 13.31
N ASP A 382 -29.08 39.09 13.55
CA ASP A 382 -29.71 38.92 14.86
C ASP A 382 -29.18 37.67 15.60
N THR A 383 -29.02 36.60 14.94
CA THR A 383 -28.51 35.33 15.52
C THR A 383 -26.99 35.27 15.62
N LYS A 384 -26.29 36.25 15.03
CA LYS A 384 -24.83 36.24 14.88
C LYS A 384 -24.29 34.91 14.30
N ALA A 385 -24.99 34.39 13.30
CA ALA A 385 -24.60 33.16 12.65
C ALA A 385 -23.21 33.25 12.04
N THR A 386 -22.50 32.13 12.05
CA THR A 386 -21.10 32.04 11.57
C THR A 386 -21.01 31.22 10.30
N GLN A 387 -19.96 31.46 9.50
CA GLN A 387 -19.72 30.82 8.24
C GLN A 387 -18.26 30.37 8.15
N LEU A 388 -18.01 29.21 7.53
CA LEU A 388 -16.65 28.73 7.22
C LEU A 388 -16.42 28.78 5.71
N VAL A 389 -15.28 29.34 5.30
CA VAL A 389 -14.84 29.35 3.91
C VAL A 389 -13.60 28.50 3.77
N PHE A 390 -13.70 27.43 3.02
CA PHE A 390 -12.60 26.49 2.75
C PHE A 390 -11.95 26.79 1.40
N CYS A 391 -10.63 27.01 1.43
CA CYS A 391 -9.79 27.13 0.24
C CYS A 391 -8.37 26.61 0.56
N ASP A 392 -7.95 25.55 -0.13
CA ASP A 392 -6.65 24.93 0.05
C ASP A 392 -5.57 25.46 -0.90
N LEU A 393 -5.99 25.96 -2.10
CA LEU A 393 -5.09 26.36 -3.17
C LEU A 393 -4.44 27.72 -2.97
N SER A 394 -5.07 28.60 -2.21
CA SER A 394 -4.66 30.01 -2.08
C SER A 394 -4.47 30.43 -0.63
N THR A 395 -3.71 29.64 0.15
CA THR A 395 -3.43 30.00 1.55
C THR A 395 -2.48 31.20 1.64
N PRO A 396 -2.69 32.15 2.59
CA PRO A 396 -1.86 33.32 2.76
C PRO A 396 -0.38 32.97 3.04
N LYS A 397 0.56 33.59 2.35
CA LYS A 397 2.00 33.37 2.52
C LYS A 397 2.75 34.53 3.17
N ASN A 398 2.13 35.69 3.31
CA ASN A 398 2.71 36.94 3.82
C ASN A 398 3.93 37.43 3.00
N ASP A 399 3.99 37.08 1.71
CA ASP A 399 5.06 37.45 0.78
C ASP A 399 4.66 38.55 -0.21
N GLY A 400 3.45 39.12 -0.04
CA GLY A 400 2.88 40.14 -0.92
C GLY A 400 2.33 39.60 -2.24
N THR A 401 2.33 38.28 -2.45
CA THR A 401 1.71 37.67 -3.63
C THR A 401 0.20 37.65 -3.49
N PHE A 402 -0.51 37.80 -4.63
CA PHE A 402 -1.95 37.69 -4.67
C PHE A 402 -2.44 36.37 -4.03
N ASN A 403 -3.43 36.48 -3.17
CA ASN A 403 -4.15 35.34 -2.63
C ASN A 403 -5.64 35.66 -2.45
N VAL A 404 -6.46 34.62 -2.62
CA VAL A 404 -7.92 34.75 -2.57
C VAL A 404 -8.46 35.12 -1.19
N TYR A 405 -7.73 34.77 -0.12
CA TYR A 405 -8.14 35.11 1.25
C TYR A 405 -8.17 36.62 1.49
N ASP A 406 -7.10 37.32 1.10
CA ASP A 406 -6.99 38.76 1.27
C ASP A 406 -7.97 39.49 0.33
N ASP A 407 -8.10 39.04 -0.92
CA ASP A 407 -9.03 39.59 -1.91
C ASP A 407 -10.49 39.50 -1.39
N MET A 408 -10.89 38.34 -0.89
CA MET A 408 -12.24 38.17 -0.31
C MET A 408 -12.45 39.00 0.96
N ARG A 409 -11.45 39.08 1.84
CA ARG A 409 -11.52 39.92 3.05
C ARG A 409 -11.75 41.38 2.66
N GLU A 410 -10.98 41.92 1.71
CA GLU A 410 -11.13 43.30 1.27
C GLU A 410 -12.52 43.55 0.65
N LYS A 411 -13.00 42.64 -0.21
CA LYS A 411 -14.33 42.74 -0.81
C LYS A 411 -15.45 42.67 0.23
N LEU A 412 -15.35 41.83 1.23
CA LEU A 412 -16.34 41.71 2.30
C LEU A 412 -16.34 42.96 3.21
N ILE A 413 -15.17 43.52 3.53
CA ILE A 413 -15.06 44.79 4.28
C ILE A 413 -15.65 45.95 3.47
N ALA A 414 -15.34 46.01 2.16
CA ALA A 414 -15.91 47.04 1.29
C ALA A 414 -17.45 46.98 1.21
N ARG A 415 -18.05 45.80 1.42
CA ARG A 415 -19.52 45.64 1.52
C ARG A 415 -20.10 45.98 2.89
N GLY A 416 -19.25 46.20 3.90
CA GLY A 416 -19.70 46.65 5.21
C GLY A 416 -19.57 45.61 6.34
N ILE A 417 -18.96 44.44 6.10
CA ILE A 417 -18.66 43.50 7.21
C ILE A 417 -17.47 44.06 7.99
N PRO A 418 -17.60 44.26 9.34
CA PRO A 418 -16.50 44.72 10.18
C PRO A 418 -15.28 43.79 10.08
N ALA A 419 -14.08 44.35 9.96
CA ALA A 419 -12.82 43.59 9.77
C ALA A 419 -12.58 42.59 10.92
N GLU A 420 -12.97 42.93 12.13
CA GLU A 420 -12.87 42.08 13.34
C GLU A 420 -13.74 40.82 13.30
N GLN A 421 -14.78 40.82 12.45
CA GLN A 421 -15.65 39.66 12.25
C GLN A 421 -15.13 38.68 11.21
N ILE A 422 -14.03 39.02 10.50
CA ILE A 422 -13.42 38.18 9.48
C ILE A 422 -12.02 37.76 9.95
N CYS A 423 -11.80 36.48 10.11
CA CYS A 423 -10.49 35.96 10.54
C CYS A 423 -9.99 34.82 9.66
N PHE A 424 -8.68 34.65 9.64
CA PHE A 424 -8.03 33.51 9.00
C PHE A 424 -7.46 32.55 10.06
N ILE A 425 -7.72 31.26 9.95
CA ILE A 425 -7.15 30.24 10.86
C ILE A 425 -5.61 30.27 10.84
N HIS A 426 -5.02 30.77 9.76
CA HIS A 426 -3.58 30.87 9.56
C HIS A 426 -2.92 31.93 10.49
N GLU A 427 -3.68 32.91 10.98
CA GLU A 427 -3.24 33.92 11.91
C GLU A 427 -3.06 33.36 13.34
N ALA A 428 -3.76 32.28 13.67
CA ALA A 428 -3.62 31.57 14.94
C ALA A 428 -2.51 30.52 14.85
N THR A 429 -1.30 30.85 15.28
CA THR A 429 -0.12 29.98 15.18
C THR A 429 0.04 29.03 16.35
N THR A 430 -0.46 29.43 17.55
CA THR A 430 -0.39 28.61 18.77
C THR A 430 -1.71 27.94 19.08
N ASP A 431 -1.69 26.86 19.86
CA ASP A 431 -2.88 26.14 20.28
C ASP A 431 -3.78 27.01 21.16
N ALA A 432 -3.19 27.93 21.98
CA ALA A 432 -3.92 28.90 22.78
C ALA A 432 -4.69 29.89 21.89
N GLN A 433 -4.02 30.47 20.88
CA GLN A 433 -4.66 31.38 19.92
C GLN A 433 -5.79 30.72 19.13
N LYS A 434 -5.61 29.45 18.75
CA LYS A 434 -6.68 28.68 18.08
C LYS A 434 -7.89 28.49 18.99
N LYS A 435 -7.66 28.14 20.26
CA LYS A 435 -8.73 27.95 21.24
C LYS A 435 -9.49 29.25 21.45
N GLU A 436 -8.79 30.38 21.54
CA GLU A 436 -9.41 31.74 21.66
C GLU A 436 -10.22 32.05 20.39
N LEU A 437 -9.66 31.86 19.20
CA LEU A 437 -10.33 32.12 17.93
C LEU A 437 -11.61 31.27 17.79
N PHE A 438 -11.53 29.98 18.12
CA PHE A 438 -12.74 29.13 18.13
C PHE A 438 -13.77 29.55 19.17
N GLY A 439 -13.34 30.12 20.32
CA GLY A 439 -14.22 30.76 21.26
C GLY A 439 -14.98 31.92 20.66
N LYS A 440 -14.28 32.83 19.97
CA LYS A 440 -14.86 33.98 19.26
C LYS A 440 -15.81 33.58 18.13
N VAL A 441 -15.51 32.48 17.42
CA VAL A 441 -16.44 31.93 16.41
C VAL A 441 -17.72 31.40 17.09
N ARG A 442 -17.61 30.62 18.15
CA ARG A 442 -18.77 30.10 18.88
C ARG A 442 -19.65 31.22 19.51
N SER A 443 -19.04 32.31 19.98
CA SER A 443 -19.80 33.47 20.51
C SER A 443 -20.43 34.30 19.40
N GLY A 444 -20.01 34.15 18.14
CA GLY A 444 -20.45 34.97 17.03
C GLY A 444 -19.74 36.36 16.96
N GLU A 445 -18.61 36.53 17.67
CA GLU A 445 -17.74 37.69 17.51
C GLU A 445 -17.03 37.66 16.17
N VAL A 446 -16.51 36.48 15.76
CA VAL A 446 -16.01 36.21 14.43
C VAL A 446 -17.09 35.48 13.67
N ARG A 447 -17.60 36.10 12.62
CA ARG A 447 -18.73 35.55 11.85
C ARG A 447 -18.30 34.88 10.56
N VAL A 448 -17.12 35.20 10.03
CA VAL A 448 -16.57 34.57 8.83
C VAL A 448 -15.15 34.07 9.14
N LEU A 449 -14.96 32.76 9.10
CA LEU A 449 -13.66 32.15 9.31
C LEU A 449 -13.17 31.45 8.04
N PHE A 450 -12.02 31.92 7.51
CA PHE A 450 -11.36 31.31 6.38
C PHE A 450 -10.31 30.30 6.82
N GLY A 451 -10.19 29.20 6.09
CA GLY A 451 -9.11 28.28 6.34
C GLY A 451 -8.98 27.15 5.36
N SER A 452 -7.90 26.39 5.52
CA SER A 452 -7.62 25.20 4.71
C SER A 452 -8.09 23.93 5.40
N THR A 453 -8.37 22.88 4.62
CA THR A 453 -8.76 21.55 5.15
C THR A 453 -7.79 21.04 6.21
N PRO A 454 -6.44 21.08 6.01
CA PRO A 454 -5.50 20.61 7.03
C PRO A 454 -5.56 21.37 8.36
N LYS A 455 -5.99 22.65 8.36
CA LYS A 455 -6.05 23.46 9.58
C LYS A 455 -7.44 23.52 10.22
N MET A 456 -8.51 23.44 9.44
CA MET A 456 -9.89 23.48 9.91
C MET A 456 -10.64 22.15 9.77
N GLY A 457 -10.20 21.27 8.89
CA GLY A 457 -10.86 19.99 8.62
C GLY A 457 -10.78 18.98 9.76
N ALA A 458 -9.80 19.10 10.68
CA ALA A 458 -9.67 18.22 11.83
C ALA A 458 -9.70 19.01 13.14
N GLY A 459 -10.48 18.55 14.13
CA GLY A 459 -10.46 19.07 15.50
C GLY A 459 -11.07 20.47 15.74
N THR A 460 -11.65 21.09 14.72
CA THR A 460 -12.30 22.38 14.85
C THR A 460 -13.71 22.20 15.39
N ASN A 461 -13.98 22.74 16.58
CA ASN A 461 -15.26 22.65 17.27
C ASN A 461 -15.93 24.03 17.33
N VAL A 462 -16.63 24.42 16.24
CA VAL A 462 -17.22 25.76 16.06
C VAL A 462 -18.65 25.70 15.53
N GLN A 463 -19.31 24.55 15.67
CA GLN A 463 -20.61 24.29 15.07
C GLN A 463 -21.77 25.07 15.72
N ASP A 464 -21.61 25.60 16.93
CA ASP A 464 -22.71 26.13 17.75
C ASP A 464 -23.60 27.13 16.99
N ARG A 465 -23.00 28.06 16.24
CA ARG A 465 -23.66 29.07 15.40
C ARG A 465 -23.39 28.94 13.91
N LEU A 466 -22.88 27.79 13.47
CA LEU A 466 -22.45 27.60 12.11
C LEU A 466 -23.65 27.34 11.18
N ILE A 467 -23.96 28.30 10.32
CA ILE A 467 -25.09 28.23 9.38
C ILE A 467 -24.67 27.79 7.99
N ALA A 468 -23.46 28.16 7.54
CA ALA A 468 -23.02 27.85 6.18
C ALA A 468 -21.54 27.41 6.11
N ILE A 469 -21.26 26.52 5.14
CA ILE A 469 -19.93 26.19 4.67
C ILE A 469 -19.81 26.50 3.19
N HIS A 470 -18.73 27.16 2.81
CA HIS A 470 -18.37 27.49 1.44
C HIS A 470 -17.15 26.71 1.00
N ASN A 471 -17.30 25.78 0.05
CA ASN A 471 -16.21 25.05 -0.57
C ASN A 471 -15.79 25.75 -1.85
N LEU A 472 -14.76 26.58 -1.78
CA LEU A 472 -14.31 27.40 -2.90
C LEU A 472 -13.44 26.62 -3.90
N ASP A 473 -12.75 25.59 -3.40
CA ASP A 473 -11.98 24.63 -4.19
C ASP A 473 -12.37 23.18 -3.88
N CYS A 474 -12.12 22.29 -4.85
CA CYS A 474 -12.32 20.86 -4.70
C CYS A 474 -11.03 20.20 -4.18
N PRO A 475 -11.06 19.51 -3.06
CA PRO A 475 -9.90 18.71 -2.62
C PRO A 475 -9.76 17.44 -3.45
N TRP A 476 -8.60 16.77 -3.36
CA TRP A 476 -8.33 15.53 -4.08
C TRP A 476 -9.01 14.28 -3.49
N ARG A 477 -9.36 14.35 -2.21
CA ARG A 477 -9.86 13.20 -1.47
C ARG A 477 -11.29 13.40 -1.04
N PRO A 478 -12.16 12.39 -1.21
CA PRO A 478 -13.52 12.43 -0.67
C PRO A 478 -13.54 12.71 0.83
N SER A 479 -12.60 12.11 1.58
CA SER A 479 -12.46 12.30 3.02
C SER A 479 -12.27 13.76 3.45
N ASP A 480 -11.62 14.57 2.60
CA ASP A 480 -11.41 15.99 2.90
C ASP A 480 -12.74 16.78 2.80
N LEU A 481 -13.59 16.44 1.81
CA LEU A 481 -14.96 17.02 1.74
C LEU A 481 -15.83 16.57 2.92
N GLU A 482 -15.78 15.30 3.30
CA GLU A 482 -16.49 14.77 4.46
C GLU A 482 -16.03 15.43 5.74
N GLN A 483 -14.73 15.64 5.92
CA GLN A 483 -14.19 16.37 7.06
C GLN A 483 -14.63 17.82 7.10
N ARG A 484 -14.71 18.53 5.95
CA ARG A 484 -15.26 19.88 5.88
C ARG A 484 -16.74 19.89 6.29
N GLN A 485 -17.54 18.99 5.70
CA GLN A 485 -18.97 18.87 5.98
C GLN A 485 -19.24 18.47 7.44
N GLY A 486 -18.47 17.57 8.01
CA GLY A 486 -18.58 17.17 9.42
C GLY A 486 -18.28 18.30 10.42
N ARG A 487 -17.92 19.50 9.97
CA ARG A 487 -17.85 20.69 10.85
C ARG A 487 -19.21 21.32 11.09
N ILE A 488 -20.13 21.21 10.15
CA ILE A 488 -21.47 21.79 10.22
C ILE A 488 -22.55 20.77 10.55
N GLU A 489 -22.50 19.58 9.95
CA GLU A 489 -23.39 18.46 10.22
C GLU A 489 -23.00 17.78 11.55
N ARG A 490 -23.22 18.50 12.64
CA ARG A 490 -22.75 18.10 13.96
C ARG A 490 -23.74 18.43 15.05
N GLN A 491 -23.79 17.58 16.07
CA GLN A 491 -24.61 17.82 17.28
C GLN A 491 -24.21 19.12 17.97
N GLY A 492 -25.18 19.79 18.53
CA GLY A 492 -25.01 21.07 19.27
C GLY A 492 -25.02 22.30 18.38
N ASN A 493 -25.31 22.16 17.08
CA ASN A 493 -25.63 23.31 16.23
C ASN A 493 -27.00 23.86 16.58
N MET A 494 -27.12 25.17 16.71
CA MET A 494 -28.38 25.83 17.05
C MET A 494 -29.39 25.88 15.91
N PHE A 495 -28.93 25.70 14.66
CA PHE A 495 -29.80 25.77 13.50
C PHE A 495 -30.32 24.38 13.13
N PRO A 496 -31.61 24.20 12.85
CA PRO A 496 -32.17 22.93 12.41
C PRO A 496 -31.83 22.59 10.98
N GLU A 497 -31.57 23.59 10.14
CA GLU A 497 -31.12 23.45 8.73
C GLU A 497 -29.87 24.30 8.53
N VAL A 498 -28.96 23.81 7.70
CA VAL A 498 -27.67 24.46 7.39
C VAL A 498 -27.36 24.35 5.92
N GLU A 499 -26.50 25.23 5.40
CA GLU A 499 -26.21 25.39 3.98
C GLU A 499 -24.78 24.98 3.65
N VAL A 500 -24.61 24.16 2.61
CA VAL A 500 -23.30 23.78 2.08
C VAL A 500 -23.18 24.19 0.63
N TYR A 501 -22.35 25.19 0.39
CA TYR A 501 -22.08 25.74 -0.93
C TYR A 501 -20.86 25.09 -1.56
N ARG A 502 -20.98 24.67 -2.83
CA ARG A 502 -19.89 24.21 -3.70
C ARG A 502 -19.82 25.14 -4.91
N TYR A 503 -18.67 25.76 -5.13
CA TYR A 503 -18.46 26.71 -6.21
C TYR A 503 -17.70 26.04 -7.34
N VAL A 504 -18.24 26.04 -8.54
CA VAL A 504 -17.71 25.34 -9.72
C VAL A 504 -17.67 26.29 -10.89
N THR A 505 -16.48 26.49 -11.47
CA THR A 505 -16.35 27.17 -12.78
C THR A 505 -16.53 26.11 -13.88
N GLU A 506 -17.60 26.27 -14.69
CA GLU A 506 -17.92 25.33 -15.77
C GLU A 506 -16.77 25.28 -16.81
N GLN A 507 -16.65 24.17 -17.53
CA GLN A 507 -15.63 23.95 -18.57
C GLN A 507 -14.18 24.14 -18.06
N THR A 508 -13.96 23.98 -16.75
CA THR A 508 -12.64 24.00 -16.14
C THR A 508 -12.38 22.73 -15.35
N PHE A 509 -11.23 22.68 -14.74
CA PHE A 509 -10.80 21.54 -13.90
C PHE A 509 -11.71 21.27 -12.69
N ASP A 510 -12.47 22.26 -12.22
CA ASP A 510 -13.37 22.09 -11.07
C ASP A 510 -14.48 21.06 -11.32
N ALA A 511 -15.20 21.18 -12.43
CA ALA A 511 -16.33 20.30 -12.74
C ALA A 511 -15.87 18.84 -12.81
N TYR A 512 -14.74 18.60 -13.44
CA TYR A 512 -14.14 17.28 -13.54
C TYR A 512 -13.70 16.73 -12.17
N LEU A 513 -13.03 17.55 -11.36
CA LEU A 513 -12.54 17.13 -10.03
C LEU A 513 -13.69 16.76 -9.08
N TYR A 514 -14.77 17.54 -9.06
CA TYR A 514 -15.94 17.18 -8.26
C TYR A 514 -16.56 15.86 -8.73
N GLN A 515 -16.67 15.62 -10.03
CA GLN A 515 -17.15 14.35 -10.57
C GLN A 515 -16.26 13.18 -10.17
N LEU A 516 -14.95 13.37 -10.25
CA LEU A 516 -13.96 12.35 -9.85
C LEU A 516 -14.08 12.01 -8.34
N VAL A 517 -14.15 13.04 -7.49
CA VAL A 517 -14.28 12.87 -6.04
C VAL A 517 -15.60 12.20 -5.66
N GLU A 518 -16.70 12.56 -6.32
CA GLU A 518 -18.01 11.89 -6.12
C GLU A 518 -17.96 10.41 -6.52
N SER A 519 -17.31 10.08 -7.63
CA SER A 519 -17.14 8.69 -8.08
C SER A 519 -16.33 7.87 -7.07
N LYS A 520 -15.24 8.44 -6.56
CA LYS A 520 -14.43 7.83 -5.48
C LYS A 520 -15.24 7.63 -4.21
N GLN A 521 -16.01 8.64 -3.79
CA GLN A 521 -16.82 8.56 -2.58
C GLN A 521 -17.90 7.49 -2.68
N LYS A 522 -18.57 7.41 -3.84
CA LYS A 522 -19.58 6.38 -4.13
C LYS A 522 -18.97 4.99 -4.06
N PHE A 523 -17.79 4.79 -4.64
CA PHE A 523 -17.04 3.55 -4.61
C PHE A 523 -16.69 3.11 -3.18
N ILE A 524 -16.04 3.99 -2.40
CA ILE A 524 -15.66 3.71 -1.00
C ILE A 524 -16.90 3.40 -0.16
N SER A 525 -17.98 4.17 -0.32
CA SER A 525 -19.22 3.96 0.42
C SER A 525 -19.89 2.63 0.08
N GLN A 526 -19.93 2.24 -1.20
CA GLN A 526 -20.51 0.95 -1.63
C GLN A 526 -19.77 -0.24 -0.99
N ILE A 527 -18.44 -0.19 -0.97
CA ILE A 527 -17.62 -1.23 -0.38
C ILE A 527 -17.83 -1.29 1.13
N MET A 528 -17.67 -0.17 1.82
CA MET A 528 -17.70 -0.11 3.29
C MET A 528 -19.08 -0.44 3.85
N THR A 529 -20.15 -0.06 3.18
CA THR A 529 -21.52 -0.33 3.68
C THR A 529 -22.06 -1.68 3.28
N SER A 530 -21.48 -2.34 2.28
CA SER A 530 -21.98 -3.60 1.67
C SER A 530 -23.47 -3.53 1.27
N LYS A 531 -23.99 -2.33 1.00
CA LYS A 531 -25.39 -2.14 0.57
C LYS A 531 -25.64 -2.62 -0.86
N SER A 532 -24.58 -2.89 -1.61
CA SER A 532 -24.65 -3.46 -2.94
C SER A 532 -23.76 -4.69 -3.03
N PRO A 533 -24.28 -5.88 -3.43
CA PRO A 533 -23.48 -7.09 -3.57
C PRO A 533 -22.63 -7.06 -4.85
N VAL A 534 -21.82 -6.01 -5.00
CA VAL A 534 -20.90 -5.94 -6.14
C VAL A 534 -19.71 -6.85 -5.82
N ARG A 535 -19.53 -7.90 -6.62
CA ARG A 535 -18.41 -8.83 -6.47
C ARG A 535 -17.07 -8.26 -6.90
N SER A 536 -17.10 -7.23 -7.75
CA SER A 536 -15.89 -6.55 -8.23
C SER A 536 -16.11 -5.06 -8.34
N ALA A 537 -15.09 -4.28 -8.08
CA ALA A 537 -15.12 -2.82 -8.23
C ALA A 537 -13.77 -2.30 -8.73
N GLU A 538 -13.80 -1.18 -9.47
CA GLU A 538 -12.60 -0.53 -10.00
C GLU A 538 -12.08 0.50 -8.98
N ASP A 539 -10.77 0.50 -8.73
CA ASP A 539 -10.11 1.48 -7.87
C ASP A 539 -9.75 2.73 -8.69
N VAL A 540 -10.07 3.90 -8.18
CA VAL A 540 -9.87 5.18 -8.87
C VAL A 540 -8.83 5.99 -8.09
N ASP A 541 -7.56 5.71 -8.32
CA ASP A 541 -6.44 6.46 -7.72
C ASP A 541 -5.74 7.34 -8.77
N GLU A 542 -6.26 8.54 -9.02
CA GLU A 542 -5.62 9.52 -9.90
C GLU A 542 -5.31 10.83 -9.15
N VAL A 543 -4.04 11.21 -9.19
CA VAL A 543 -3.52 12.46 -8.59
C VAL A 543 -3.30 13.56 -9.64
N ALA A 544 -3.34 13.21 -10.93
CA ALA A 544 -3.15 14.14 -12.03
C ALA A 544 -4.09 13.81 -13.18
N LEU A 545 -4.63 14.84 -13.82
CA LEU A 545 -5.42 14.68 -15.02
C LEU A 545 -4.58 14.09 -16.16
N SER A 546 -5.19 13.17 -16.91
CA SER A 546 -4.62 12.67 -18.15
C SER A 546 -4.64 13.75 -19.23
N PHE A 547 -3.83 13.58 -20.28
CA PHE A 547 -3.84 14.48 -21.43
C PHE A 547 -5.24 14.59 -22.08
N ALA A 548 -5.98 13.49 -22.14
CA ALA A 548 -7.34 13.45 -22.69
C ALA A 548 -8.32 14.35 -21.96
N GLU A 549 -8.28 14.25 -20.65
CA GLU A 549 -9.16 15.01 -19.78
C GLU A 549 -8.88 16.50 -19.89
N VAL A 550 -7.60 16.88 -19.99
CA VAL A 550 -7.21 18.27 -20.24
C VAL A 550 -7.68 18.75 -21.63
N LYS A 551 -7.54 17.91 -22.68
CA LYS A 551 -7.98 18.27 -24.03
C LYS A 551 -9.51 18.34 -24.14
N MET A 552 -10.24 17.40 -23.51
CA MET A 552 -11.69 17.43 -23.41
C MET A 552 -12.20 18.70 -22.73
N LEU A 553 -11.58 19.11 -21.62
CA LEU A 553 -11.94 20.34 -20.92
C LEU A 553 -11.70 21.59 -21.80
N ALA A 554 -10.63 21.56 -22.59
CA ALA A 554 -10.30 22.69 -23.48
C ALA A 554 -11.17 22.79 -24.75
N THR A 555 -11.64 21.67 -25.28
CA THR A 555 -12.43 21.63 -26.54
C THR A 555 -13.93 21.49 -26.31
N GLY A 556 -14.37 21.04 -25.15
CA GLY A 556 -15.76 20.73 -24.85
C GLY A 556 -16.32 19.50 -25.62
N ASP A 557 -15.47 18.73 -26.29
CA ASP A 557 -15.87 17.60 -27.13
C ASP A 557 -15.54 16.25 -26.43
N GLU A 558 -16.58 15.57 -25.97
CA GLU A 558 -16.48 14.29 -25.26
C GLU A 558 -15.88 13.15 -26.11
N ARG A 559 -15.91 13.27 -27.46
CA ARG A 559 -15.32 12.26 -28.35
C ARG A 559 -13.81 12.15 -28.21
N PHE A 560 -13.13 13.21 -27.81
CA PHE A 560 -11.69 13.13 -27.44
C PHE A 560 -11.44 12.22 -26.25
N LYS A 561 -12.32 12.22 -25.25
CA LYS A 561 -12.23 11.31 -24.11
C LYS A 561 -12.49 9.87 -24.56
N GLU A 562 -13.58 9.62 -25.30
CA GLU A 562 -13.90 8.30 -25.83
C GLU A 562 -12.74 7.75 -26.68
N LYS A 563 -12.19 8.55 -27.60
CA LYS A 563 -11.03 8.15 -28.41
C LYS A 563 -9.86 7.70 -27.57
N MET A 564 -9.51 8.44 -26.53
CA MET A 564 -8.33 8.13 -25.73
C MET A 564 -8.57 7.00 -24.75
N ASP A 565 -9.76 6.86 -24.22
CA ASP A 565 -10.13 5.69 -23.43
C ASP A 565 -10.03 4.41 -24.29
N LEU A 566 -10.47 4.50 -25.54
CA LEU A 566 -10.32 3.41 -26.50
C LEU A 566 -8.85 3.17 -26.92
N ASP A 567 -8.06 4.24 -27.15
CA ASP A 567 -6.62 4.11 -27.41
C ASP A 567 -5.90 3.36 -26.28
N ILE A 568 -6.22 3.69 -25.03
CA ILE A 568 -5.67 3.04 -23.85
C ILE A 568 -6.12 1.57 -23.78
N GLN A 569 -7.43 1.32 -23.98
CA GLN A 569 -7.99 -0.01 -23.94
C GLN A 569 -7.45 -0.92 -25.05
N VAL A 570 -7.36 -0.43 -26.28
CA VAL A 570 -6.79 -1.17 -27.42
C VAL A 570 -5.30 -1.44 -27.19
N SER A 571 -4.54 -0.46 -26.69
CA SER A 571 -3.12 -0.64 -26.37
C SER A 571 -2.95 -1.67 -25.26
N LYS A 572 -3.79 -1.64 -24.23
CA LYS A 572 -3.81 -2.63 -23.14
C LYS A 572 -4.09 -4.04 -23.66
N LEU A 573 -5.14 -4.19 -24.48
CA LEU A 573 -5.51 -5.49 -25.05
C LEU A 573 -4.41 -6.04 -25.97
N ARG A 574 -3.71 -5.18 -26.71
CA ARG A 574 -2.54 -5.57 -27.51
C ARG A 574 -1.39 -6.06 -26.64
N VAL A 575 -1.11 -5.38 -25.53
CA VAL A 575 -0.06 -5.82 -24.57
C VAL A 575 -0.46 -7.15 -23.92
N LEU A 576 -1.74 -7.30 -23.52
CA LEU A 576 -2.24 -8.58 -22.99
C LEU A 576 -2.13 -9.71 -24.01
N LYS A 577 -2.46 -9.43 -25.28
CA LYS A 577 -2.29 -10.41 -26.38
C LYS A 577 -0.83 -10.78 -26.55
N GLN A 578 0.09 -9.83 -26.49
CA GLN A 578 1.52 -10.09 -26.60
C GLN A 578 2.07 -10.89 -25.40
N SER A 579 1.58 -10.59 -24.17
CA SER A 579 1.90 -11.38 -22.98
C SER A 579 1.36 -12.80 -23.09
N TYR A 580 0.10 -12.95 -23.50
CA TYR A 580 -0.51 -14.25 -23.76
C TYR A 580 0.29 -15.06 -24.77
N LEU A 581 0.70 -14.46 -25.91
CA LEU A 581 1.53 -15.14 -26.91
C LEU A 581 2.89 -15.57 -26.34
N SER A 582 3.52 -14.73 -25.53
CA SER A 582 4.78 -15.07 -24.86
C SER A 582 4.60 -16.25 -23.89
N GLU A 583 3.58 -16.21 -23.05
CA GLU A 583 3.26 -17.30 -22.11
C GLU A 583 2.89 -18.59 -22.85
N HIS A 584 2.16 -18.45 -23.96
CA HIS A 584 1.78 -19.57 -24.83
C HIS A 584 3.01 -20.27 -25.43
N TYR A 585 3.97 -19.50 -25.96
CA TYR A 585 5.24 -20.06 -26.48
C TYR A 585 6.09 -20.67 -25.36
N ASP A 586 6.16 -20.05 -24.18
CA ASP A 586 6.86 -20.63 -23.04
C ASP A 586 6.21 -21.95 -22.59
N LEU A 587 4.88 -22.01 -22.63
CA LEU A 587 4.12 -23.22 -22.30
C LEU A 587 4.32 -24.31 -23.34
N GLU A 588 4.35 -23.98 -24.64
CA GLU A 588 4.68 -24.90 -25.72
C GLU A 588 6.09 -25.49 -25.54
N ASP A 589 7.07 -24.66 -25.23
CA ASP A 589 8.44 -25.14 -24.96
C ASP A 589 8.50 -26.07 -23.75
N ARG A 590 7.74 -25.79 -22.71
CA ARG A 590 7.62 -26.70 -21.55
C ARG A 590 6.97 -28.02 -21.90
N VAL A 591 5.92 -28.00 -22.69
CA VAL A 591 5.21 -29.22 -23.14
C VAL A 591 6.11 -30.07 -24.04
N LEU A 592 6.89 -29.43 -24.91
CA LEU A 592 7.73 -30.15 -25.88
C LEU A 592 9.07 -30.62 -25.29
N LYS A 593 9.64 -29.89 -24.34
CA LYS A 593 11.02 -30.16 -23.86
C LYS A 593 11.03 -30.49 -22.36
N TYR A 594 10.50 -29.59 -21.50
CA TYR A 594 10.69 -29.69 -20.05
C TYR A 594 9.97 -30.88 -19.43
N TYR A 595 8.65 -31.00 -19.66
CA TYR A 595 7.90 -32.09 -19.06
C TYR A 595 8.34 -33.49 -19.49
N PRO A 596 8.59 -33.76 -20.81
CA PRO A 596 9.07 -35.05 -21.22
C PRO A 596 10.44 -35.41 -20.63
N GLN A 597 11.36 -34.44 -20.55
CA GLN A 597 12.65 -34.67 -19.92
C GLN A 597 12.53 -34.93 -18.41
N THR A 598 11.71 -34.15 -17.70
CA THR A 598 11.48 -34.32 -16.26
C THR A 598 10.82 -35.69 -15.95
N ILE A 599 9.86 -36.11 -16.76
CA ILE A 599 9.24 -37.43 -16.63
C ILE A 599 10.29 -38.54 -16.79
N LYS A 600 11.15 -38.44 -17.79
CA LYS A 600 12.25 -39.38 -18.01
C LYS A 600 13.23 -39.45 -16.83
N GLU A 601 13.60 -38.31 -16.30
CA GLU A 601 14.43 -38.22 -15.08
C GLU A 601 13.79 -38.90 -13.86
N TYR A 602 12.47 -38.73 -13.68
CA TYR A 602 11.74 -39.46 -12.62
C TYR A 602 11.66 -40.95 -12.90
N GLU A 603 11.55 -41.39 -14.17
CA GLU A 603 11.59 -42.81 -14.53
C GLU A 603 12.94 -43.46 -14.19
N GLU A 604 14.03 -42.76 -14.48
CA GLU A 604 15.38 -43.19 -14.14
C GLU A 604 15.58 -43.26 -12.61
N ARG A 605 15.09 -42.26 -11.88
CA ARG A 605 15.08 -42.23 -10.40
C ARG A 605 14.28 -43.35 -9.80
N ILE A 606 13.07 -43.58 -10.29
CA ILE A 606 12.19 -44.66 -9.83
C ILE A 606 12.89 -46.00 -10.03
N ALA A 607 13.43 -46.26 -11.23
CA ALA A 607 14.17 -47.47 -11.51
C ALA A 607 15.42 -47.63 -10.63
N GLY A 608 16.08 -46.53 -10.27
CA GLY A 608 17.15 -46.49 -9.28
C GLY A 608 16.70 -46.88 -7.90
N TYR A 609 15.68 -46.22 -7.38
CA TYR A 609 15.15 -46.48 -6.05
C TYR A 609 14.49 -47.86 -5.91
N GLU A 610 13.84 -48.39 -6.96
CA GLU A 610 13.30 -49.76 -6.94
C GLU A 610 14.41 -50.80 -6.80
N SER A 611 15.50 -50.65 -7.60
CA SER A 611 16.67 -51.51 -7.53
C SER A 611 17.36 -51.42 -6.15
N ASP A 612 17.54 -50.20 -5.65
CA ASP A 612 18.29 -49.97 -4.41
C ASP A 612 17.48 -50.35 -3.17
N ALA A 613 16.15 -50.16 -3.19
CA ALA A 613 15.24 -50.61 -2.13
C ALA A 613 15.21 -52.17 -2.07
N ALA A 614 15.18 -52.82 -3.22
CA ALA A 614 15.26 -54.28 -3.28
C ALA A 614 16.61 -54.81 -2.74
N LEU A 615 17.71 -54.15 -3.09
CA LEU A 615 19.03 -54.49 -2.58
C LEU A 615 19.13 -54.29 -1.08
N ALA A 616 18.59 -53.19 -0.55
CA ALA A 616 18.58 -52.92 0.91
C ALA A 616 17.73 -53.95 1.68
N GLU A 617 16.61 -54.41 1.07
CA GLU A 617 15.76 -55.42 1.71
C GLU A 617 16.38 -56.82 1.68
N GLN A 618 17.06 -57.20 0.58
CA GLN A 618 17.79 -58.45 0.47
C GLN A 618 18.89 -58.58 1.56
N HIS A 619 19.52 -57.47 1.93
CA HIS A 619 20.61 -57.43 2.90
C HIS A 619 20.13 -56.83 4.23
N LYS A 620 18.89 -57.06 4.61
CA LYS A 620 18.35 -56.55 5.87
C LYS A 620 18.93 -57.31 7.06
N PRO A 621 19.28 -56.65 8.17
CA PRO A 621 19.78 -57.33 9.35
C PRO A 621 18.85 -58.40 9.88
N GLN A 622 19.36 -59.61 10.07
CA GLN A 622 18.64 -60.72 10.71
C GLN A 622 19.23 -60.95 12.10
N GLY A 623 18.44 -60.81 13.17
CA GLY A 623 18.88 -61.07 14.57
C GLY A 623 18.62 -59.88 15.52
N GLU A 624 18.97 -60.07 16.80
CA GLU A 624 18.78 -59.07 17.87
C GLU A 624 19.68 -57.84 17.72
N ASP A 625 20.86 -57.93 17.12
CA ASP A 625 21.86 -56.84 17.03
C ASP A 625 21.65 -55.85 15.87
N LYS A 626 20.66 -56.07 15.02
CA LYS A 626 20.26 -55.17 13.90
C LYS A 626 21.41 -54.50 13.10
N PHE A 627 22.59 -55.16 13.03
CA PHE A 627 23.76 -54.68 12.29
C PHE A 627 24.22 -55.74 11.27
N CYS A 628 24.44 -55.33 10.04
CA CYS A 628 25.05 -56.19 9.02
C CYS A 628 26.56 -56.00 9.02
N PRO A 629 27.34 -57.07 8.69
CA PRO A 629 28.77 -56.92 8.49
C PRO A 629 29.10 -55.81 7.52
N MET A 630 29.99 -54.88 7.91
CA MET A 630 30.47 -53.78 7.09
C MET A 630 31.91 -54.00 6.67
N THR A 631 32.18 -53.92 5.37
CA THR A 631 33.57 -54.05 4.89
C THR A 631 34.15 -52.65 4.70
N LEU A 632 35.28 -52.37 5.33
CA LEU A 632 36.03 -51.11 5.21
C LEU A 632 37.53 -51.42 4.95
N LYS A 633 38.08 -50.81 3.93
CA LYS A 633 39.50 -51.08 3.48
C LYS A 633 39.84 -52.56 3.34
N GLY A 634 38.88 -53.40 2.91
CA GLY A 634 39.08 -54.84 2.75
C GLY A 634 38.94 -55.69 4.00
N VAL A 635 38.69 -55.09 5.18
CA VAL A 635 38.43 -55.77 6.45
C VAL A 635 36.93 -55.74 6.76
N THR A 636 36.38 -56.91 7.15
CA THR A 636 34.95 -57.02 7.45
C THR A 636 34.75 -56.90 8.98
N TYR A 637 33.96 -55.95 9.42
CA TYR A 637 33.60 -55.68 10.80
C TYR A 637 32.19 -56.21 11.07
N THR A 638 32.08 -57.05 12.06
CA THR A 638 30.80 -57.64 12.51
C THR A 638 30.19 -56.93 13.69
N GLU A 639 30.99 -56.14 14.43
CA GLU A 639 30.55 -55.33 15.59
C GLU A 639 30.32 -53.88 15.12
N LYS A 640 29.16 -53.34 15.54
CA LYS A 640 28.73 -51.97 15.18
C LYS A 640 29.72 -50.91 15.67
N ALA A 641 30.23 -51.05 16.91
CA ALA A 641 31.17 -50.09 17.47
C ALA A 641 32.49 -50.04 16.72
N ALA A 642 33.07 -51.19 16.43
CA ALA A 642 34.34 -51.30 15.71
C ALA A 642 34.25 -50.79 14.26
N ALA A 643 33.13 -51.03 13.56
CA ALA A 643 32.86 -50.49 12.27
C ALA A 643 32.76 -48.97 12.27
N GLY A 644 32.08 -48.38 13.26
CA GLY A 644 31.92 -46.94 13.40
C GLY A 644 33.22 -46.21 13.73
N GLU A 645 34.06 -46.80 14.61
CA GLU A 645 35.38 -46.25 14.96
C GLU A 645 36.32 -46.28 13.72
N MET A 646 36.29 -47.36 12.96
CA MET A 646 37.08 -47.44 11.73
C MET A 646 36.61 -46.46 10.67
N LEU A 647 35.32 -46.26 10.53
CA LEU A 647 34.77 -45.25 9.62
C LEU A 647 35.26 -43.85 10.00
N LEU A 648 35.24 -43.49 11.31
CA LEU A 648 35.79 -42.20 11.76
C LEU A 648 37.32 -42.11 11.55
N ALA A 649 38.05 -43.18 11.70
CA ALA A 649 39.48 -43.21 11.47
C ALA A 649 39.78 -42.93 9.97
N ILE A 650 38.99 -43.52 9.08
CA ILE A 650 39.09 -43.26 7.63
C ILE A 650 38.78 -41.78 7.34
N CYS A 651 37.75 -41.18 7.93
CA CYS A 651 37.46 -39.75 7.79
C CYS A 651 38.66 -38.86 8.16
N LYS A 652 39.40 -39.21 9.21
CA LYS A 652 40.54 -38.43 9.69
C LYS A 652 41.79 -38.61 8.80
N GLU A 653 41.94 -39.74 8.13
CA GLU A 653 43.08 -40.02 7.28
C GLU A 653 42.96 -39.42 5.86
N TYR A 654 41.74 -39.14 5.39
CA TYR A 654 41.49 -38.69 4.03
C TYR A 654 40.91 -37.26 3.93
N PRO A 655 41.74 -36.23 3.79
CA PRO A 655 41.26 -34.89 3.48
C PRO A 655 41.03 -34.71 1.99
N LEU A 656 40.12 -35.50 1.37
CA LEU A 656 39.95 -35.50 -0.09
C LEU A 656 38.61 -34.88 -0.50
N SER A 657 38.66 -33.94 -1.44
CA SER A 657 37.50 -33.37 -2.11
C SER A 657 36.89 -34.30 -3.20
N ALA A 658 37.60 -35.33 -3.62
CA ALA A 658 37.10 -36.32 -4.61
C ALA A 658 36.51 -37.54 -3.90
N PRO A 659 35.36 -38.07 -4.33
CA PRO A 659 34.77 -39.29 -3.80
C PRO A 659 35.72 -40.49 -3.94
N THR A 660 36.08 -41.10 -2.80
CA THR A 660 37.01 -42.24 -2.77
C THR A 660 36.28 -43.43 -2.14
N GLU A 661 36.38 -44.59 -2.80
CA GLU A 661 35.80 -45.85 -2.34
C GLU A 661 36.49 -46.35 -1.09
N ILE A 662 35.72 -46.65 -0.06
CA ILE A 662 36.24 -47.12 1.22
C ILE A 662 35.75 -48.50 1.62
N GLY A 663 34.76 -49.04 0.92
CA GLY A 663 34.23 -50.38 1.21
C GLY A 663 32.80 -50.59 0.79
N SER A 664 32.11 -51.50 1.49
CA SER A 664 30.69 -51.79 1.18
C SER A 664 29.87 -52.06 2.43
N TYR A 665 28.58 -51.75 2.36
CA TYR A 665 27.62 -52.05 3.41
C TYR A 665 26.25 -52.40 2.81
N ARG A 666 25.67 -53.50 3.21
CA ARG A 666 24.36 -54.00 2.77
C ARG A 666 24.21 -54.05 1.25
N GLY A 667 25.27 -54.44 0.55
CA GLY A 667 25.34 -54.50 -0.90
C GLY A 667 25.62 -53.17 -1.60
N PHE A 668 25.67 -52.07 -0.85
CA PHE A 668 26.02 -50.74 -1.38
C PHE A 668 27.50 -50.49 -1.27
N ARG A 669 28.13 -50.02 -2.30
CA ARG A 669 29.49 -49.53 -2.32
C ARG A 669 29.51 -48.18 -1.63
N MET A 670 30.50 -47.92 -0.79
CA MET A 670 30.64 -46.68 0.00
C MET A 670 31.79 -45.84 -0.57
N GLU A 671 31.47 -44.59 -0.91
CA GLU A 671 32.46 -43.58 -1.32
C GLU A 671 32.41 -42.44 -0.31
N ILE A 672 33.58 -41.99 0.18
CA ILE A 672 33.68 -40.86 1.09
C ILE A 672 34.33 -39.63 0.43
N TYR A 673 33.89 -38.44 0.81
CA TYR A 673 34.50 -37.19 0.37
C TYR A 673 34.25 -36.10 1.42
N TYR A 674 35.07 -35.05 1.38
CA TYR A 674 34.89 -33.87 2.20
C TYR A 674 34.13 -32.79 1.43
N ASP A 675 32.98 -32.37 1.93
CA ASP A 675 32.19 -31.28 1.36
C ASP A 675 32.78 -29.95 1.85
N THR A 676 33.53 -29.27 1.00
CA THR A 676 34.22 -28.01 1.31
C THR A 676 33.28 -26.84 1.49
N VAL A 677 32.05 -26.93 0.97
CA VAL A 677 31.03 -25.87 1.11
C VAL A 677 30.40 -25.90 2.51
N ASN A 678 30.06 -27.12 2.97
CA ASN A 678 29.37 -27.31 4.26
C ASN A 678 30.34 -27.74 5.38
N ALA A 679 31.64 -27.83 5.09
CA ALA A 679 32.72 -28.15 6.03
C ALA A 679 32.52 -29.45 6.85
N HIS A 680 32.01 -30.53 6.21
CA HIS A 680 31.85 -31.83 6.83
C HIS A 680 32.10 -32.99 5.86
N TYR A 681 32.34 -34.19 6.42
CA TYR A 681 32.47 -35.39 5.61
C TYR A 681 31.11 -35.91 5.14
N CYS A 682 31.07 -36.32 3.87
CA CYS A 682 29.90 -36.95 3.25
C CYS A 682 30.28 -38.34 2.77
N MET A 683 29.30 -39.22 2.79
CA MET A 683 29.41 -40.57 2.24
C MET A 683 28.34 -40.73 1.14
N ASN A 684 28.72 -41.33 0.00
CA ASN A 684 27.77 -41.81 -0.98
C ASN A 684 27.61 -43.33 -0.82
N LEU A 685 26.38 -43.77 -0.63
CA LEU A 685 26.00 -45.17 -0.77
C LEU A 685 25.66 -45.37 -2.26
N CYS A 686 26.49 -46.08 -2.97
CA CYS A 686 26.40 -46.30 -4.41
C CYS A 686 25.72 -47.64 -4.69
N GLY A 687 24.48 -47.61 -5.09
CA GLY A 687 23.73 -48.68 -5.69
C GLY A 687 23.55 -48.44 -7.18
N LYS A 688 22.36 -48.59 -7.71
CA LYS A 688 22.01 -48.10 -9.05
C LYS A 688 21.90 -46.57 -9.06
N ALA A 689 21.51 -45.96 -7.93
CA ALA A 689 21.62 -44.53 -7.67
C ALA A 689 22.67 -44.24 -6.61
N LYS A 690 23.06 -42.96 -6.48
CA LYS A 690 23.94 -42.50 -5.39
C LYS A 690 23.12 -41.82 -4.29
N HIS A 691 23.31 -42.25 -3.04
CA HIS A 691 22.61 -41.76 -1.90
C HIS A 691 23.58 -41.08 -0.92
N LYS A 692 23.46 -39.77 -0.75
CA LYS A 692 24.33 -38.98 0.12
C LYS A 692 23.93 -39.15 1.58
N VAL A 693 24.92 -39.40 2.44
CA VAL A 693 24.81 -39.42 3.89
C VAL A 693 25.80 -38.42 4.48
N ASP A 694 25.36 -37.50 5.28
CA ASP A 694 26.23 -36.55 5.96
C ASP A 694 26.77 -37.20 7.23
N LEU A 695 28.11 -37.22 7.40
CA LEU A 695 28.81 -37.85 8.50
C LEU A 695 29.11 -36.80 9.59
N GLY A 696 29.06 -37.24 10.88
CA GLY A 696 29.37 -36.39 12.02
C GLY A 696 30.55 -36.94 12.82
N ALA A 697 30.81 -36.34 13.98
CA ALA A 697 31.91 -36.71 14.88
C ALA A 697 31.65 -37.96 15.72
N ASP A 698 30.42 -38.50 15.72
CA ASP A 698 30.06 -39.68 16.53
C ASP A 698 30.03 -40.96 15.69
N ALA A 699 30.79 -41.97 16.13
CA ALA A 699 30.95 -43.26 15.47
C ALA A 699 29.63 -44.03 15.30
N LEU A 700 28.87 -44.18 16.34
CA LEU A 700 27.60 -44.90 16.35
C LEU A 700 26.49 -44.10 15.66
N GLY A 701 26.54 -42.76 15.80
CA GLY A 701 25.63 -41.82 15.10
C GLY A 701 25.79 -41.92 13.60
N ASN A 702 27.00 -42.10 13.09
CA ASN A 702 27.22 -42.24 11.61
C ASN A 702 26.59 -43.51 11.06
N LEU A 703 26.72 -44.62 11.75
CA LEU A 703 26.06 -45.87 11.36
C LEU A 703 24.51 -45.74 11.39
N THR A 704 24.02 -45.05 12.40
CA THR A 704 22.59 -44.77 12.52
C THR A 704 22.09 -43.88 11.36
N ARG A 705 22.87 -42.89 10.93
CA ARG A 705 22.57 -42.08 9.75
C ARG A 705 22.54 -42.90 8.47
N ILE A 706 23.47 -43.84 8.30
CA ILE A 706 23.50 -44.76 7.16
C ILE A 706 22.25 -45.63 7.14
N GLU A 707 21.88 -46.23 8.27
CA GLU A 707 20.67 -47.08 8.36
C GLU A 707 19.39 -46.25 8.17
N ASN A 708 19.33 -45.05 8.72
CA ASN A 708 18.22 -44.15 8.48
C ASN A 708 18.09 -43.77 6.99
N GLU A 709 19.21 -43.60 6.26
CA GLU A 709 19.17 -43.31 4.87
C GLU A 709 18.64 -44.48 4.05
N LEU A 710 19.10 -45.69 4.34
CA LEU A 710 18.61 -46.93 3.69
C LEU A 710 17.10 -47.14 3.97
N SER A 711 16.66 -46.83 5.17
CA SER A 711 15.26 -46.97 5.56
C SER A 711 14.31 -45.99 4.82
N LYS A 712 14.84 -44.90 4.27
CA LYS A 712 14.05 -43.90 3.52
C LYS A 712 13.77 -44.30 2.06
N PHE A 713 14.42 -45.35 1.53
CA PHE A 713 14.26 -45.69 0.11
C PHE A 713 12.83 -46.00 -0.30
N PRO A 714 12.01 -46.78 0.46
CA PRO A 714 10.61 -46.97 0.10
C PRO A 714 9.81 -45.68 0.06
N ALA A 715 10.01 -44.78 1.03
CA ALA A 715 9.32 -43.49 1.06
C ALA A 715 9.76 -42.57 -0.09
N ARG A 716 11.04 -42.56 -0.44
CA ARG A 716 11.54 -41.83 -1.62
C ARG A 716 11.04 -42.37 -2.94
N LEU A 717 10.89 -43.69 -3.06
CA LEU A 717 10.32 -44.33 -4.21
C LEU A 717 8.88 -43.88 -4.40
N GLU A 718 8.05 -43.93 -3.36
CA GLU A 718 6.67 -43.47 -3.43
C GLU A 718 6.58 -41.97 -3.72
N ALA A 719 7.42 -41.15 -3.11
CA ALA A 719 7.49 -39.73 -3.41
C ALA A 719 7.90 -39.46 -4.88
N ALA A 720 8.81 -40.23 -5.44
CA ALA A 720 9.21 -40.10 -6.85
C ALA A 720 8.06 -40.51 -7.80
N LYS A 721 7.33 -41.58 -7.47
CA LYS A 721 6.13 -42.01 -8.22
C LYS A 721 5.03 -40.95 -8.18
N THR A 722 4.78 -40.37 -7.02
CA THR A 722 3.81 -39.28 -6.86
C THR A 722 4.21 -38.06 -7.69
N LYS A 723 5.47 -37.63 -7.62
CA LYS A 723 6.00 -36.50 -8.40
C LYS A 723 5.92 -36.76 -9.92
N LYS A 724 6.21 -37.97 -10.39
CA LYS A 724 6.01 -38.33 -11.79
C LYS A 724 4.54 -38.19 -12.20
N ALA A 725 3.61 -38.70 -11.39
CA ALA A 725 2.18 -38.60 -11.67
C ALA A 725 1.69 -37.14 -11.69
N GLU A 726 2.13 -36.32 -10.74
CA GLU A 726 1.86 -34.89 -10.72
C GLU A 726 2.40 -34.19 -11.98
N THR A 727 3.62 -34.52 -12.41
CA THR A 727 4.21 -33.93 -13.63
C THR A 727 3.46 -34.33 -14.88
N ILE A 728 2.97 -35.58 -14.98
CA ILE A 728 2.13 -36.02 -16.08
C ILE A 728 0.79 -35.27 -16.07
N ALA A 729 0.17 -35.10 -14.92
CA ALA A 729 -1.07 -34.33 -14.81
C ALA A 729 -0.88 -32.86 -15.22
N GLN A 730 0.24 -32.25 -14.81
CA GLN A 730 0.61 -30.90 -15.24
C GLN A 730 0.83 -30.80 -16.76
N LEU A 731 1.47 -31.81 -17.37
CA LEU A 731 1.62 -31.88 -18.82
C LEU A 731 0.28 -31.92 -19.55
N GLU A 732 -0.66 -32.73 -19.08
CA GLU A 732 -1.99 -32.80 -19.71
C GLU A 732 -2.77 -31.46 -19.52
N THR A 733 -2.70 -30.86 -18.34
CA THR A 733 -3.29 -29.54 -18.12
C THR A 733 -2.65 -28.48 -19.03
N ALA A 734 -1.35 -28.49 -19.17
CA ALA A 734 -0.64 -27.56 -20.06
C ALA A 734 -1.02 -27.74 -21.54
N LYS A 735 -1.21 -29.00 -22.00
CA LYS A 735 -1.71 -29.28 -23.36
C LYS A 735 -3.13 -28.77 -23.61
N GLU A 736 -4.00 -28.76 -22.58
CA GLU A 736 -5.35 -28.21 -22.70
C GLU A 736 -5.32 -26.66 -22.67
N GLU A 737 -4.44 -26.05 -21.85
CA GLU A 737 -4.28 -24.58 -21.82
C GLU A 737 -3.79 -24.02 -23.15
N ILE A 738 -2.85 -24.69 -23.82
CA ILE A 738 -2.34 -24.28 -25.14
C ILE A 738 -3.47 -24.21 -26.19
N LYS A 739 -4.51 -24.99 -26.06
CA LYS A 739 -5.63 -25.00 -27.03
C LYS A 739 -6.58 -23.81 -26.87
N LYS A 740 -6.52 -23.09 -25.75
CA LYS A 740 -7.45 -21.98 -25.48
C LYS A 740 -7.03 -20.75 -26.31
N PRO A 741 -7.94 -20.10 -27.05
CA PRO A 741 -7.67 -18.88 -27.75
C PRO A 741 -7.51 -17.70 -26.77
N PHE A 742 -6.96 -16.60 -27.25
CA PHE A 742 -6.91 -15.37 -26.45
C PHE A 742 -8.33 -14.89 -26.10
N ALA A 743 -8.63 -14.79 -24.80
CA ALA A 743 -9.98 -14.56 -24.29
C ALA A 743 -10.60 -13.20 -24.72
N PHE A 744 -9.75 -12.22 -25.08
CA PHE A 744 -10.17 -10.86 -25.40
C PHE A 744 -9.99 -10.53 -26.89
N GLU A 745 -9.93 -11.51 -27.78
CA GLU A 745 -9.71 -11.28 -29.21
C GLU A 745 -10.83 -10.46 -29.86
N ASP A 746 -12.08 -10.82 -29.56
CA ASP A 746 -13.27 -10.14 -30.10
C ASP A 746 -13.39 -8.71 -29.55
N GLU A 747 -13.12 -8.52 -28.26
CA GLU A 747 -13.12 -7.20 -27.62
C GLU A 747 -12.04 -6.29 -28.21
N LEU A 748 -10.84 -6.82 -28.46
CA LEU A 748 -9.76 -6.10 -29.11
C LEU A 748 -10.17 -5.63 -30.51
N LYS A 749 -10.84 -6.49 -31.27
CA LYS A 749 -11.29 -6.19 -32.62
C LYS A 749 -12.36 -5.10 -32.61
N GLU A 750 -13.40 -5.24 -31.81
CA GLU A 750 -14.50 -4.27 -31.69
C GLU A 750 -13.98 -2.88 -31.29
N LYS A 751 -13.13 -2.81 -30.24
CA LYS A 751 -12.59 -1.53 -29.77
C LYS A 751 -11.62 -0.90 -30.74
N ALA A 752 -10.84 -1.71 -31.47
CA ALA A 752 -9.94 -1.19 -32.51
C ALA A 752 -10.72 -0.62 -33.70
N GLU A 753 -11.82 -1.25 -34.11
CA GLU A 753 -12.71 -0.75 -35.15
C GLU A 753 -13.37 0.57 -34.73
N ARG A 754 -13.90 0.67 -33.51
CA ARG A 754 -14.51 1.90 -32.97
C ARG A 754 -13.48 3.02 -32.87
N LEU A 755 -12.26 2.72 -32.43
CA LEU A 755 -11.17 3.69 -32.36
C LEU A 755 -10.82 4.23 -33.77
N ASN A 756 -10.81 3.38 -34.80
CA ASN A 756 -10.56 3.80 -36.16
C ASN A 756 -11.66 4.76 -36.67
N VAL A 757 -12.92 4.48 -36.33
CA VAL A 757 -14.05 5.38 -36.69
C VAL A 757 -13.86 6.75 -36.03
N LEU A 758 -13.57 6.80 -34.75
CA LEU A 758 -13.33 8.04 -34.00
C LEU A 758 -12.10 8.80 -34.51
N ASN A 759 -11.05 8.12 -34.93
CA ASN A 759 -9.89 8.73 -35.56
C ASN A 759 -10.28 9.44 -36.86
N ILE A 760 -11.13 8.82 -37.67
CA ILE A 760 -11.62 9.43 -38.94
C ILE A 760 -12.53 10.63 -38.64
N GLU A 761 -13.47 10.50 -37.69
CA GLU A 761 -14.39 11.56 -37.29
C GLU A 761 -13.69 12.81 -36.75
N LEU A 762 -12.66 12.62 -35.92
CA LEU A 762 -11.90 13.69 -35.29
C LEU A 762 -10.87 14.33 -36.26
N ASN A 763 -10.29 13.55 -37.17
CA ASN A 763 -9.37 14.08 -38.20
C ASN A 763 -10.11 14.85 -39.31
N LEU A 764 -11.38 14.53 -39.55
CA LEU A 764 -12.19 15.32 -40.52
C LEU A 764 -12.51 16.72 -39.97
N ASN A 765 -12.44 16.96 -38.67
CA ASN A 765 -12.68 18.26 -38.04
C ASN A 765 -11.40 19.10 -37.84
N GLU A 766 -10.23 18.53 -37.91
CA GLU A 766 -8.96 19.24 -37.97
C GLU A 766 -8.63 19.50 -39.45
N LYS A 767 -8.82 20.75 -39.91
CA LYS A 767 -8.26 21.18 -41.19
C LYS A 767 -6.74 21.16 -41.08
N ASP A 768 -6.17 20.05 -41.43
CA ASP A 768 -4.72 19.89 -41.50
C ASP A 768 -4.21 20.44 -42.83
N THR A 769 -3.50 21.55 -42.76
CA THR A 769 -2.73 22.12 -43.85
C THR A 769 -1.31 21.57 -43.82
N SER A 770 -1.17 20.27 -43.96
CA SER A 770 0.12 19.66 -44.30
C SER A 770 -0.06 18.21 -44.80
N VAL A 771 -0.53 18.11 -46.03
CA VAL A 771 -0.32 16.91 -46.83
C VAL A 771 1.05 17.06 -47.49
N MET A 772 2.02 16.32 -46.96
CA MET A 772 3.19 15.94 -47.75
C MET A 772 3.12 14.44 -47.97
N ASP A 773 3.03 14.13 -49.27
CA ASP A 773 3.08 12.80 -49.85
C ASP A 773 4.22 11.97 -49.28
N THR A 774 3.89 10.79 -48.82
CA THR A 774 4.83 9.68 -48.76
C THR A 774 4.15 8.45 -49.35
N GLU A 775 4.63 8.04 -50.52
CA GLU A 775 4.24 6.80 -51.18
C GLU A 775 4.45 5.58 -50.30
N PRO A 776 3.67 4.50 -50.44
CA PRO A 776 3.82 3.28 -49.68
C PRO A 776 5.07 2.52 -50.10
N GLU A 777 6.02 2.40 -49.15
CA GLU A 777 7.19 1.49 -49.33
C GLU A 777 6.71 0.04 -49.45
N GLN A 778 7.10 -0.54 -50.59
CA GLN A 778 6.95 -1.95 -50.91
C GLN A 778 7.78 -2.77 -49.93
N THR A 779 7.17 -3.79 -49.37
CA THR A 779 7.79 -4.83 -48.55
C THR A 779 8.83 -5.58 -49.41
N GLU A 780 10.13 -5.33 -49.24
CA GLU A 780 11.19 -6.17 -49.70
C GLU A 780 11.39 -7.36 -48.75
N GLU A 781 11.26 -8.55 -49.31
CA GLU A 781 11.64 -9.81 -48.68
C GLU A 781 13.13 -9.78 -48.31
N GLN A 782 13.45 -9.98 -47.04
CA GLN A 782 14.85 -10.19 -46.62
C GLN A 782 15.30 -11.63 -46.88
N PRO A 783 16.48 -11.85 -47.45
CA PRO A 783 16.99 -13.18 -47.75
C PRO A 783 17.53 -13.86 -46.48
N GLU A 784 17.33 -15.18 -46.44
CA GLU A 784 17.83 -16.13 -45.45
C GLU A 784 19.32 -15.93 -45.12
N ARG A 785 19.67 -15.68 -43.88
CA ARG A 785 21.05 -15.74 -43.38
C ARG A 785 21.43 -17.17 -43.04
N LYS A 786 22.29 -17.76 -43.90
CA LYS A 786 23.00 -18.99 -43.63
C LYS A 786 23.89 -18.84 -42.39
N CYS A 787 23.71 -19.74 -41.42
CA CYS A 787 24.64 -19.92 -40.30
C CYS A 787 26.00 -20.39 -40.83
N ALA A 788 27.04 -19.59 -40.63
CA ALA A 788 28.42 -20.02 -40.77
C ALA A 788 28.91 -20.47 -39.37
N SER A 789 29.27 -21.73 -39.31
CA SER A 789 30.02 -22.35 -38.22
C SER A 789 31.39 -21.66 -38.03
N ARG A 790 31.70 -21.29 -36.81
CA ARG A 790 33.07 -20.97 -36.37
C ARG A 790 33.44 -21.83 -35.19
N GLU A 791 34.29 -22.81 -35.48
CA GLU A 791 35.18 -23.42 -34.51
C GLU A 791 36.14 -22.37 -33.94
N ARG A 792 36.18 -22.25 -32.61
CA ARG A 792 37.38 -22.26 -31.75
C ARG A 792 36.96 -22.09 -30.30
#